data_831c4867302feb2fd8ae2ad2506fb321
#
_entry.id   831c4867302feb2fd8ae2ad2506fb321
#
_cell.length_a   1.000
_cell.length_b   1.000
_cell.length_c   1.000
_cell.angle_alpha   90.00
_cell.angle_beta   90.00
_cell.angle_gamma   90.00
#
_symmetry.space_group_name_H-M   'P 1'
#
loop_
_entity.id
_entity.type
_entity.pdbx_description
1 polymer ?
#
loop_
_entity_poly.entity_id
_entity_poly.type
_entity_poly.pdbx_seq_one_letter_code
_entity_poly.pdbx_strand_id
1 'polypeptide(L)'
;MFKVKCLRGHTLRLVALASVSVFALPAFAQVAQNPPATTVGPVKPMYGNLRAFYGDLTPYYGNIRGFYGNLRPFYGNIRPFYGNIRAFWGDANPFAADLVPFWGKLRAFDNGLSAPTVGDYWTKAGGDWDGVEASWTVAQTAGASGDYSQAAAQLRSLVVSAETFWGSAVQAKTGQSFQAGFAAPLLAKYGLDLNDPTSLSKLSQSDRSMFFLEWYDGLMNFTGTDHVDHWMKTVNWTPQLTQTQGYGADTVIGLLDFTVAGDTVIQKNIVKYGGVSNFTNGHGAAVASLMVGAHDGQGVMGIAPKASVIAYNPFDASGTAGWADISKGIVMLTQNRASVINMSLGVPGSTLDQGWNAVFSDPAVSAAAKNAVFVVAAGNDGVTQTANINWNFATNPSLIVVGSIDLAGNISNFSNTPGTACLLDNSTCKPGDRLMDRFIVAPGELMLVSDDKGGVTRMSGTSFAAPLVSGAIALLQDRWPWLANYPKETTDIILKSAKDLGAPGVDPVYGVGLLDVTASQSPLDFNKLKWYQVDDKGKPKEQALKDVIKTVGGLPTTLTEASVSTVVSTSMSEQQLKFDAKGMYFYAFEPLGGTTRDFAIPLSSKLIGQNVITANGGQEQFQSYLLSRMNVWVAAQAAAGGKTKFAAANGFVEDAPVPNSWGMSMTVSIAPRPAHYGFRQDGPDYQSRLKIAGEKVVSQFGFGDGAVALANVRGLNSASDYDSDRGGANPLLGLASGGTFANFAYAMNDKLQISAGTTQRDVRRDRSDLPGLNFIDTGAERYQASAQHFGADYAVRPGVNVVGSYTRLHERSALLGTQSLDAKDFRQGTTTDGLTLGVGADLGHRTTLGISGTVARTRQIGGGQAIRIEDGLTSTAFEMALTKVGFIGKNDVARLTFSQPLFVNSGVLGTSTVQVIDRSTGAIGVVNNRIEVGQSRPLAGELLYGRQIFQRTSDLSLFGRVEVNPGAVVTQTFMAGGRIRIGF
;
A
#
# COMPACT_ATOMS: atom_id res chain seq x y z
N MET A 1 -2.34 18.07 62.50
CA MET A 1 -0.99 17.99 61.97
C MET A 1 -0.78 16.71 61.15
N PHE A 2 -1.81 16.26 60.41
CA PHE A 2 -1.79 14.97 59.68
C PHE A 2 -2.49 14.99 58.31
N LYS A 3 -2.53 16.14 57.64
CA LYS A 3 -3.22 16.25 56.33
C LYS A 3 -2.38 16.76 55.16
N VAL A 4 -1.07 17.02 55.35
CA VAL A 4 -0.23 17.58 54.26
C VAL A 4 0.71 16.54 53.63
N LYS A 5 0.89 15.36 54.19
CA LYS A 5 1.79 14.34 53.65
C LYS A 5 1.18 13.44 52.54
N CYS A 6 -0.14 13.42 52.40
CA CYS A 6 -0.79 12.55 51.38
C CYS A 6 -0.84 13.13 49.96
N LEU A 7 -0.82 14.45 49.81
CA LEU A 7 -0.90 15.08 48.47
C LEU A 7 0.44 15.13 47.73
N ARG A 8 1.58 15.07 48.44
CA ARG A 8 2.89 15.00 47.80
C ARG A 8 3.22 13.61 47.21
N GLY A 9 2.61 12.55 47.75
CA GLY A 9 2.82 11.19 47.27
C GLY A 9 2.07 10.87 45.98
N HIS A 10 0.94 11.48 45.72
CA HIS A 10 0.15 11.20 44.52
C HIS A 10 0.65 11.94 43.26
N THR A 11 1.16 13.16 43.43
CA THR A 11 1.77 13.90 42.33
C THR A 11 3.09 13.27 41.88
N LEU A 12 3.88 12.71 42.76
CA LEU A 12 5.10 11.97 42.38
C LEU A 12 4.79 10.62 41.71
N ARG A 13 3.70 9.95 42.11
CA ARG A 13 3.28 8.69 41.40
C ARG A 13 2.72 8.92 40.03
N LEU A 14 2.04 10.02 39.75
CA LEU A 14 1.57 10.37 38.42
C LEU A 14 2.71 10.77 37.46
N VAL A 15 3.72 11.46 37.94
CA VAL A 15 4.92 11.80 37.18
C VAL A 15 5.81 10.57 36.96
N ALA A 16 5.89 9.65 37.92
CA ALA A 16 6.63 8.39 37.78
C ALA A 16 5.93 7.42 36.79
N LEU A 17 4.60 7.39 36.73
CA LEU A 17 3.85 6.60 35.74
C LEU A 17 3.96 7.17 34.32
N ALA A 18 4.06 8.48 34.18
CA ALA A 18 4.30 9.10 32.86
C ALA A 18 5.74 8.90 32.36
N SER A 19 6.72 8.73 33.26
CA SER A 19 8.11 8.48 32.89
C SER A 19 8.45 7.01 32.65
N VAL A 20 7.65 6.05 33.14
CA VAL A 20 7.84 4.61 32.91
C VAL A 20 7.17 4.15 31.62
N SER A 21 6.18 4.87 31.09
CA SER A 21 5.52 4.55 29.81
C SER A 21 6.37 4.87 28.58
N VAL A 22 7.52 5.52 28.73
CA VAL A 22 8.40 5.95 27.61
C VAL A 22 9.37 4.85 27.14
N PHE A 23 9.47 3.71 27.86
CA PHE A 23 10.32 2.59 27.49
C PHE A 23 9.56 1.27 27.28
N ALA A 24 8.34 1.34 26.78
CA ALA A 24 7.71 0.14 26.20
C ALA A 24 8.19 0.02 24.74
N LEU A 25 9.05 -0.95 24.50
CA LEU A 25 9.40 -1.48 23.19
C LEU A 25 8.14 -1.74 22.35
N PRO A 26 8.21 -1.71 21.01
CA PRO A 26 7.03 -1.85 20.16
C PRO A 26 6.32 -3.15 20.49
N ALA A 27 5.10 -3.05 20.98
CA ALA A 27 4.21 -4.18 21.12
C ALA A 27 4.00 -4.76 19.72
N PHE A 28 4.29 -6.04 19.58
CA PHE A 28 4.00 -6.82 18.40
C PHE A 28 2.59 -6.51 17.89
N ALA A 29 2.49 -6.16 16.62
CA ALA A 29 1.21 -6.03 15.95
C ALA A 29 0.52 -7.40 16.04
N GLN A 30 -0.53 -7.50 16.83
CA GLN A 30 -1.44 -8.64 16.74
C GLN A 30 -1.98 -8.66 15.31
N VAL A 31 -1.73 -9.76 14.63
CA VAL A 31 -2.32 -10.05 13.33
C VAL A 31 -3.83 -9.96 13.51
N ALA A 32 -4.44 -8.96 12.94
CA ALA A 32 -5.89 -8.83 12.94
C ALA A 32 -6.46 -10.06 12.21
N GLN A 33 -7.25 -10.85 12.91
CA GLN A 33 -8.10 -11.85 12.28
C GLN A 33 -8.92 -11.14 11.20
N ASN A 34 -8.93 -11.71 9.99
CA ASN A 34 -9.76 -11.22 8.91
C ASN A 34 -11.20 -11.04 9.44
N PRO A 35 -11.81 -9.87 9.28
CA PRO A 35 -13.23 -9.74 9.56
C PRO A 35 -13.99 -10.70 8.67
N PRO A 36 -15.14 -11.24 9.13
CA PRO A 36 -15.98 -12.10 8.31
C PRO A 36 -16.29 -11.36 7.01
N ALA A 37 -16.27 -12.09 5.90
CA ALA A 37 -16.56 -11.57 4.59
C ALA A 37 -17.91 -10.86 4.60
N THR A 38 -17.89 -9.56 4.79
CA THR A 38 -19.02 -8.73 4.44
C THR A 38 -19.15 -8.78 2.94
N THR A 39 -20.31 -9.12 2.45
CA THR A 39 -20.71 -9.04 1.05
C THR A 39 -20.64 -7.57 0.61
N VAL A 40 -19.45 -7.07 0.42
CA VAL A 40 -19.23 -5.81 -0.29
C VAL A 40 -19.41 -6.13 -1.76
N GLY A 41 -20.24 -5.37 -2.43
CA GLY A 41 -20.48 -5.50 -3.87
C GLY A 41 -19.18 -5.54 -4.66
N PRO A 42 -19.22 -5.95 -5.92
CA PRO A 42 -18.10 -6.49 -6.71
C PRO A 42 -16.99 -5.50 -7.07
N VAL A 43 -16.67 -4.55 -6.22
CA VAL A 43 -15.62 -3.57 -6.47
C VAL A 43 -14.34 -4.01 -5.78
N LYS A 44 -13.38 -4.41 -6.60
CA LYS A 44 -12.03 -4.75 -6.13
C LYS A 44 -11.14 -3.51 -6.25
N PRO A 45 -10.64 -2.93 -5.15
CA PRO A 45 -9.81 -1.72 -5.20
C PRO A 45 -8.49 -1.96 -5.92
N MET A 46 -8.00 -0.93 -6.60
CA MET A 46 -6.61 -0.89 -7.05
C MET A 46 -5.72 -0.72 -5.82
N TYR A 47 -4.86 -1.70 -5.56
CA TYR A 47 -4.04 -1.71 -4.36
C TYR A 47 -2.93 -0.68 -4.44
N GLY A 48 -2.99 0.31 -3.57
CA GLY A 48 -1.99 1.35 -3.41
C GLY A 48 -0.66 0.91 -2.76
N ASN A 49 -0.36 -0.39 -2.72
CA ASN A 49 0.91 -0.88 -2.19
C ASN A 49 1.87 -1.36 -3.29
N LEU A 50 1.95 -0.62 -4.39
CA LEU A 50 3.00 -0.80 -5.40
C LEU A 50 4.41 -0.45 -4.88
N ARG A 51 4.54 0.08 -3.66
CA ARG A 51 5.83 0.50 -3.07
C ARG A 51 6.71 -0.63 -2.54
N ALA A 52 6.21 -1.83 -2.35
CA ALA A 52 7.00 -2.89 -1.71
C ALA A 52 7.98 -3.60 -2.65
N PHE A 53 7.88 -3.39 -3.98
CA PHE A 53 8.63 -4.17 -4.96
C PHE A 53 9.66 -3.39 -5.80
N TYR A 54 9.78 -2.08 -5.65
CA TYR A 54 10.84 -1.29 -6.31
C TYR A 54 11.99 -0.94 -5.37
N GLY A 55 12.41 -1.91 -4.55
CA GLY A 55 13.73 -1.87 -3.94
C GLY A 55 14.72 -2.51 -4.92
N ASP A 56 15.83 -1.84 -5.17
CA ASP A 56 16.92 -2.20 -6.07
C ASP A 56 17.03 -3.68 -6.37
N LEU A 57 16.52 -4.08 -7.55
CA LEU A 57 16.90 -5.34 -8.18
C LEU A 57 18.34 -5.20 -8.67
N THR A 58 19.28 -5.24 -7.75
CA THR A 58 20.66 -5.48 -8.15
C THR A 58 20.73 -6.88 -8.74
N PRO A 59 21.15 -7.05 -9.98
CA PRO A 59 21.04 -8.33 -10.67
C PRO A 59 21.92 -9.39 -10.00
N TYR A 60 21.33 -10.56 -9.81
CA TYR A 60 22.05 -11.79 -9.52
C TYR A 60 22.79 -12.25 -10.79
N TYR A 61 23.88 -11.63 -11.13
CA TYR A 61 24.68 -12.03 -12.29
C TYR A 61 26.02 -12.60 -11.87
N GLY A 62 26.02 -13.86 -11.48
CA GLY A 62 27.23 -14.69 -11.58
C GLY A 62 27.23 -15.39 -12.94
N ASN A 63 28.36 -15.41 -13.62
CA ASN A 63 28.55 -16.03 -14.92
C ASN A 63 28.19 -17.52 -14.94
N ILE A 64 27.04 -17.86 -15.54
CA ILE A 64 26.63 -19.24 -15.76
C ILE A 64 26.97 -19.62 -17.20
N ARG A 65 27.83 -20.56 -17.36
CA ARG A 65 28.10 -21.20 -18.66
C ARG A 65 27.49 -22.60 -18.73
N GLY A 66 26.67 -22.80 -19.76
CA GLY A 66 26.46 -24.04 -20.50
C GLY A 66 25.93 -25.26 -19.77
N PHE A 67 24.64 -25.45 -19.91
CA PHE A 67 23.93 -26.68 -19.61
C PHE A 67 23.87 -27.58 -20.87
N TYR A 68 24.44 -28.78 -20.80
CA TYR A 68 24.23 -29.80 -21.83
C TYR A 68 23.68 -31.06 -21.17
N GLY A 69 22.37 -31.22 -21.24
CA GLY A 69 21.71 -32.49 -20.98
C GLY A 69 20.72 -32.75 -22.09
N ASN A 70 20.86 -33.90 -22.79
CA ASN A 70 19.93 -34.32 -23.83
C ASN A 70 18.55 -34.54 -23.25
N LEU A 71 17.66 -33.56 -23.41
CA LEU A 71 16.23 -33.75 -23.24
C LEU A 71 15.65 -34.37 -24.49
N ARG A 72 15.07 -35.50 -24.36
CA ARG A 72 14.21 -36.12 -25.39
C ARG A 72 12.76 -35.66 -25.19
N PRO A 73 11.96 -35.71 -26.22
CA PRO A 73 10.87 -34.80 -26.51
C PRO A 73 9.76 -34.79 -25.47
N PHE A 74 8.89 -33.82 -25.58
CA PHE A 74 7.65 -33.47 -24.90
C PHE A 74 6.90 -34.57 -24.12
N TYR A 75 7.15 -35.81 -24.47
CA TYR A 75 6.45 -36.99 -24.00
C TYR A 75 7.42 -38.06 -23.56
N GLY A 76 7.85 -38.10 -22.44
CA GLY A 76 8.59 -39.22 -21.94
C GLY A 76 9.77 -38.83 -21.13
N ASN A 77 9.73 -39.25 -19.89
CA ASN A 77 10.83 -39.14 -18.98
C ASN A 77 11.30 -37.71 -18.71
N ILE A 78 10.39 -36.87 -18.14
CA ILE A 78 10.83 -35.75 -17.34
C ILE A 78 11.58 -36.37 -16.17
N ARG A 79 12.86 -36.63 -16.38
CA ARG A 79 13.75 -36.89 -15.25
C ARG A 79 14.06 -35.55 -14.67
N PRO A 80 14.03 -35.40 -13.32
CA PRO A 80 14.47 -34.18 -12.70
C PRO A 80 15.87 -33.83 -13.23
N PHE A 81 16.08 -32.59 -13.62
CA PHE A 81 17.36 -32.10 -14.09
C PHE A 81 18.34 -32.03 -12.93
N TYR A 82 18.99 -33.12 -12.62
CA TYR A 82 20.02 -33.18 -11.59
C TYR A 82 21.45 -32.91 -12.15
N GLY A 83 21.58 -32.20 -13.19
CA GLY A 83 22.88 -31.91 -13.78
C GLY A 83 23.04 -30.41 -14.01
N ASN A 84 23.93 -29.78 -13.29
CA ASN A 84 24.43 -28.41 -13.52
C ASN A 84 23.55 -27.23 -13.00
N ILE A 85 23.04 -27.27 -11.81
CA ILE A 85 22.50 -26.09 -11.08
C ILE A 85 23.65 -25.29 -10.45
N ARG A 86 24.71 -25.05 -11.19
CA ARG A 86 26.00 -24.65 -10.62
C ARG A 86 26.06 -23.25 -10.01
N ALA A 87 25.32 -22.28 -10.50
CA ALA A 87 25.55 -20.92 -10.09
C ALA A 87 24.46 -20.35 -9.18
N PHE A 88 23.32 -21.02 -9.16
CA PHE A 88 22.17 -20.53 -8.42
C PHE A 88 22.22 -20.86 -6.92
N TRP A 89 22.72 -22.02 -6.57
CA TRP A 89 22.68 -22.51 -5.18
C TRP A 89 23.94 -22.23 -4.39
N GLY A 90 25.01 -21.74 -5.03
CA GLY A 90 26.09 -21.06 -4.32
C GLY A 90 25.61 -19.82 -3.57
N ASP A 91 24.52 -19.22 -4.05
CA ASP A 91 23.88 -18.04 -3.48
C ASP A 91 22.51 -18.37 -2.85
N ALA A 92 22.36 -19.53 -2.20
CA ALA A 92 21.11 -19.94 -1.55
C ALA A 92 20.67 -18.97 -0.45
N ASN A 93 21.59 -18.26 0.17
CA ASN A 93 21.33 -17.22 1.15
C ASN A 93 20.50 -16.05 0.57
N PRO A 94 20.89 -15.43 -0.56
CA PRO A 94 20.04 -14.45 -1.20
C PRO A 94 18.66 -14.99 -1.58
N PHE A 95 18.56 -16.24 -2.01
CA PHE A 95 17.27 -16.87 -2.30
C PHE A 95 16.35 -16.88 -1.06
N ALA A 96 16.83 -17.36 0.08
CA ALA A 96 16.04 -17.39 1.31
C ALA A 96 15.70 -15.98 1.83
N ALA A 97 16.69 -15.07 1.88
CA ALA A 97 16.51 -13.69 2.32
C ALA A 97 15.53 -12.90 1.45
N ASP A 98 15.61 -13.07 0.15
CA ASP A 98 14.74 -12.42 -0.82
C ASP A 98 13.28 -12.87 -0.75
N LEU A 99 13.01 -14.07 -0.25
CA LEU A 99 11.68 -14.62 -0.08
C LEU A 99 11.04 -14.26 1.27
N VAL A 100 11.80 -13.71 2.23
CA VAL A 100 11.29 -13.29 3.55
C VAL A 100 10.04 -12.39 3.47
N PRO A 101 9.94 -11.41 2.56
CA PRO A 101 8.73 -10.60 2.43
C PRO A 101 7.46 -11.40 2.10
N PHE A 102 7.59 -12.57 1.51
CA PHE A 102 6.47 -13.46 1.21
C PHE A 102 5.96 -14.20 2.45
N TRP A 103 6.85 -14.57 3.37
CA TRP A 103 6.51 -15.31 4.58
C TRP A 103 5.49 -14.58 5.46
N GLY A 104 5.59 -13.27 5.57
CA GLY A 104 4.65 -12.45 6.34
C GLY A 104 3.22 -12.42 5.81
N LYS A 105 2.97 -12.99 4.63
CA LYS A 105 1.66 -13.09 3.97
C LYS A 105 1.08 -14.49 3.99
N LEU A 106 1.77 -15.45 4.56
CA LEU A 106 1.35 -16.84 4.63
C LEU A 106 0.61 -17.13 5.95
N ARG A 107 -0.12 -18.23 5.97
CA ARG A 107 -0.87 -18.67 7.16
C ARG A 107 0.07 -19.04 8.30
N ALA A 108 -0.31 -18.71 9.51
CA ALA A 108 0.31 -19.24 10.72
C ALA A 108 -0.08 -20.71 10.91
N PHE A 109 0.79 -21.47 11.58
CA PHE A 109 0.60 -22.89 11.81
C PHE A 109 0.29 -23.21 13.30
N ASP A 110 -0.55 -24.23 13.53
CA ASP A 110 -1.05 -24.56 14.87
C ASP A 110 0.01 -25.16 15.82
N ASN A 111 1.17 -25.58 15.31
CA ASN A 111 2.26 -26.14 16.11
C ASN A 111 3.21 -25.08 16.73
N GLY A 112 2.82 -23.81 16.72
CA GLY A 112 3.58 -22.69 17.27
C GLY A 112 4.60 -22.06 16.33
N LEU A 113 4.76 -22.57 15.11
CA LEU A 113 5.56 -21.94 14.07
C LEU A 113 4.66 -20.96 13.29
N SER A 114 5.09 -19.72 13.13
CA SER A 114 4.40 -18.73 12.30
C SER A 114 5.18 -18.47 11.03
N ALA A 115 4.50 -18.07 9.96
CA ALA A 115 5.16 -17.72 8.71
C ALA A 115 6.30 -16.69 8.87
N PRO A 116 6.18 -15.61 9.67
CA PRO A 116 7.30 -14.70 9.94
C PRO A 116 8.49 -15.38 10.62
N THR A 117 8.27 -16.24 11.61
CA THR A 117 9.36 -16.96 12.30
C THR A 117 10.03 -17.99 11.40
N VAL A 118 9.29 -18.62 10.49
CA VAL A 118 9.85 -19.46 9.42
C VAL A 118 10.74 -18.63 8.49
N GLY A 119 10.30 -17.42 8.09
CA GLY A 119 11.10 -16.50 7.29
C GLY A 119 12.38 -16.06 8.00
N ASP A 120 12.31 -15.75 9.30
CA ASP A 120 13.48 -15.39 10.11
C ASP A 120 14.47 -16.55 10.19
N TYR A 121 13.95 -17.79 10.37
CA TYR A 121 14.82 -18.99 10.34
C TYR A 121 15.55 -19.12 9.01
N TRP A 122 14.86 -19.01 7.87
CA TRP A 122 15.48 -19.16 6.56
C TRP A 122 16.48 -18.05 6.24
N THR A 123 16.24 -16.82 6.73
CA THR A 123 17.23 -15.73 6.63
C THR A 123 18.53 -16.09 7.33
N LYS A 124 18.43 -16.66 8.54
CA LYS A 124 19.60 -17.11 9.30
C LYS A 124 20.26 -18.34 8.67
N ALA A 125 19.47 -19.36 8.33
CA ALA A 125 19.96 -20.60 7.75
C ALA A 125 20.66 -20.39 6.40
N GLY A 126 20.21 -19.42 5.59
CA GLY A 126 20.89 -19.00 4.37
C GLY A 126 22.29 -18.47 4.67
N GLY A 127 22.46 -17.57 5.64
CA GLY A 127 23.76 -17.07 6.05
C GLY A 127 24.68 -18.15 6.65
N ASP A 128 24.11 -19.09 7.39
CA ASP A 128 24.85 -20.25 7.91
C ASP A 128 25.34 -21.15 6.74
N TRP A 129 24.50 -21.35 5.72
CA TRP A 129 24.87 -22.13 4.52
C TRP A 129 25.94 -21.46 3.68
N ASP A 130 25.95 -20.15 3.53
CA ASP A 130 27.04 -19.43 2.87
C ASP A 130 28.39 -19.73 3.49
N GLY A 131 28.44 -19.79 4.81
CA GLY A 131 29.63 -20.19 5.55
C GLY A 131 30.09 -21.62 5.22
N VAL A 132 29.12 -22.55 5.15
CA VAL A 132 29.36 -23.96 4.73
C VAL A 132 29.93 -23.99 3.32
N GLU A 133 29.28 -23.37 2.34
CA GLU A 133 29.71 -23.33 0.95
C GLU A 133 31.10 -22.72 0.77
N ALA A 134 31.38 -21.60 1.43
CA ALA A 134 32.69 -20.96 1.39
C ALA A 134 33.80 -21.89 1.86
N SER A 135 33.62 -22.53 3.02
CA SER A 135 34.59 -23.45 3.60
C SER A 135 34.75 -24.73 2.77
N TRP A 136 33.65 -25.24 2.22
CA TRP A 136 33.64 -26.41 1.34
C TRP A 136 34.39 -26.14 0.03
N THR A 137 34.13 -24.97 -0.58
CA THR A 137 34.79 -24.56 -1.82
C THR A 137 36.29 -24.37 -1.63
N VAL A 138 36.74 -23.80 -0.51
CA VAL A 138 38.16 -23.68 -0.16
C VAL A 138 38.81 -25.05 -0.08
N ALA A 139 38.20 -26.00 0.66
CA ALA A 139 38.70 -27.36 0.78
C ALA A 139 38.74 -28.09 -0.59
N GLN A 140 37.69 -27.95 -1.39
CA GLN A 140 37.63 -28.57 -2.72
C GLN A 140 38.66 -28.00 -3.70
N THR A 141 38.93 -26.70 -3.65
CA THR A 141 39.93 -26.04 -4.48
C THR A 141 41.33 -26.50 -4.14
N ALA A 142 41.59 -26.88 -2.89
CA ALA A 142 42.89 -27.43 -2.45
C ALA A 142 43.13 -28.88 -2.94
N GLY A 143 42.11 -29.52 -3.56
CA GLY A 143 42.23 -30.85 -4.13
C GLY A 143 42.52 -31.95 -3.11
N ALA A 144 43.53 -32.81 -3.37
CA ALA A 144 43.87 -33.93 -2.49
C ALA A 144 44.36 -33.52 -1.07
N SER A 145 44.78 -32.26 -0.89
CA SER A 145 45.19 -31.73 0.41
C SER A 145 44.07 -30.93 1.12
N GLY A 146 42.87 -30.94 0.61
CA GLY A 146 41.76 -30.18 1.16
C GLY A 146 41.28 -30.70 2.51
N ASP A 147 41.19 -29.79 3.47
CA ASP A 147 40.64 -30.06 4.81
C ASP A 147 39.17 -29.64 4.88
N TYR A 148 38.29 -30.62 4.93
CA TYR A 148 36.84 -30.43 5.03
C TYR A 148 36.33 -30.30 6.46
N SER A 149 37.20 -30.29 7.49
CA SER A 149 36.82 -30.28 8.88
C SER A 149 35.95 -29.05 9.25
N GLN A 150 36.28 -27.87 8.69
CA GLN A 150 35.54 -26.64 8.92
C GLN A 150 34.15 -26.70 8.29
N ALA A 151 34.04 -27.12 7.04
CA ALA A 151 32.76 -27.27 6.36
C ALA A 151 31.87 -28.29 7.09
N ALA A 152 32.41 -29.42 7.50
CA ALA A 152 31.69 -30.43 8.28
C ALA A 152 31.21 -29.89 9.66
N ALA A 153 32.02 -29.10 10.33
CA ALA A 153 31.64 -28.45 11.60
C ALA A 153 30.51 -27.45 11.43
N GLN A 154 30.56 -26.63 10.38
CA GLN A 154 29.51 -25.66 10.04
C GLN A 154 28.20 -26.35 9.61
N LEU A 155 28.29 -27.41 8.80
CA LEU A 155 27.13 -28.22 8.42
C LEU A 155 26.48 -28.90 9.64
N ARG A 156 27.30 -29.41 10.59
CA ARG A 156 26.75 -29.88 11.90
C ARG A 156 26.01 -28.79 12.64
N SER A 157 26.52 -27.55 12.65
CA SER A 157 25.87 -26.41 13.29
C SER A 157 24.55 -26.08 12.63
N LEU A 158 24.47 -26.12 11.28
CA LEU A 158 23.24 -25.96 10.52
C LEU A 158 22.20 -27.04 10.89
N VAL A 159 22.62 -28.30 10.99
CA VAL A 159 21.74 -29.43 11.39
C VAL A 159 21.20 -29.20 12.81
N VAL A 160 22.06 -28.81 13.79
CA VAL A 160 21.64 -28.53 15.17
C VAL A 160 20.68 -27.31 15.22
N SER A 161 20.94 -26.29 14.46
CA SER A 161 20.04 -25.12 14.36
C SER A 161 18.67 -25.52 13.78
N ALA A 162 18.67 -26.39 12.77
CA ALA A 162 17.43 -26.92 12.19
C ALA A 162 16.69 -27.81 13.18
N GLU A 163 17.37 -28.69 13.88
CA GLU A 163 16.77 -29.54 14.92
C GLU A 163 16.11 -28.69 16.02
N THR A 164 16.79 -27.62 16.44
CA THR A 164 16.28 -26.72 17.48
C THR A 164 14.97 -26.03 17.02
N PHE A 165 14.87 -25.68 15.76
CA PHE A 165 13.70 -24.99 15.22
C PHE A 165 12.59 -25.95 14.76
N TRP A 166 12.96 -27.02 14.03
CA TRP A 166 12.02 -27.92 13.36
C TRP A 166 11.74 -29.22 14.12
N GLY A 167 12.54 -29.55 15.12
CA GLY A 167 12.49 -30.85 15.78
C GLY A 167 11.11 -31.26 16.32
N SER A 168 10.39 -30.30 16.91
CA SER A 168 9.02 -30.55 17.41
C SER A 168 8.03 -30.80 16.27
N ALA A 169 8.15 -30.09 15.16
CA ALA A 169 7.28 -30.26 14.01
C ALA A 169 7.54 -31.60 13.28
N VAL A 170 8.79 -32.00 13.14
CA VAL A 170 9.16 -33.31 12.59
C VAL A 170 8.63 -34.44 13.49
N GLN A 171 8.84 -34.35 14.80
CA GLN A 171 8.33 -35.32 15.74
C GLN A 171 6.80 -35.45 15.71
N ALA A 172 6.09 -34.29 15.62
CA ALA A 172 4.64 -34.29 15.57
C ALA A 172 4.09 -34.94 14.30
N LYS A 173 4.77 -34.75 13.16
CA LYS A 173 4.31 -35.27 11.86
C LYS A 173 4.76 -36.72 11.59
N THR A 174 5.96 -37.07 12.00
CA THR A 174 6.57 -38.39 11.67
C THR A 174 6.54 -39.40 12.81
N GLY A 175 6.35 -38.93 14.05
CA GLY A 175 6.53 -39.75 15.26
C GLY A 175 8.00 -40.06 15.60
N GLN A 176 8.95 -39.48 14.84
CA GLN A 176 10.40 -39.74 14.98
C GLN A 176 11.15 -38.48 15.40
N SER A 177 12.35 -38.63 15.93
CA SER A 177 13.25 -37.51 16.19
C SER A 177 13.62 -36.80 14.88
N PHE A 178 14.08 -35.56 14.98
CA PHE A 178 14.56 -34.81 13.82
C PHE A 178 15.63 -35.56 13.03
N GLN A 179 16.56 -36.21 13.73
CA GLN A 179 17.62 -36.98 13.11
C GLN A 179 17.05 -38.20 12.33
N ALA A 180 16.18 -38.98 12.93
CA ALA A 180 15.64 -40.19 12.28
C ALA A 180 14.58 -39.86 11.24
N GLY A 181 13.75 -38.86 11.49
CA GLY A 181 12.62 -38.48 10.62
C GLY A 181 12.99 -37.58 9.44
N PHE A 182 14.16 -36.94 9.48
CA PHE A 182 14.54 -35.99 8.41
C PHE A 182 16.05 -35.98 8.12
N ALA A 183 16.93 -35.62 9.07
CA ALA A 183 18.32 -35.27 8.75
C ALA A 183 19.15 -36.49 8.30
N ALA A 184 19.10 -37.59 9.04
CA ALA A 184 19.92 -38.75 8.70
C ALA A 184 19.56 -39.41 7.37
N PRO A 185 18.28 -39.58 6.99
CA PRO A 185 17.91 -40.07 5.66
C PRO A 185 18.44 -39.17 4.53
N LEU A 186 18.36 -37.84 4.69
CA LEU A 186 18.82 -36.89 3.66
C LEU A 186 20.36 -36.89 3.57
N LEU A 187 21.06 -36.84 4.68
CA LEU A 187 22.54 -36.96 4.70
C LEU A 187 23.02 -38.26 4.06
N ALA A 188 22.36 -39.39 4.40
CA ALA A 188 22.71 -40.70 3.81
C ALA A 188 22.44 -40.73 2.29
N LYS A 189 21.36 -40.11 1.81
CA LYS A 189 21.08 -40.01 0.38
C LYS A 189 22.24 -39.39 -0.40
N TYR A 190 22.91 -38.39 0.18
CA TYR A 190 24.05 -37.68 -0.40
C TYR A 190 25.40 -38.27 0.02
N GLY A 191 25.43 -39.39 0.76
CA GLY A 191 26.65 -40.05 1.20
C GLY A 191 27.46 -39.21 2.18
N LEU A 192 26.81 -38.32 2.92
CA LEU A 192 27.42 -37.43 3.88
C LEU A 192 27.45 -38.09 5.30
N ASP A 193 28.64 -38.21 5.87
CA ASP A 193 28.84 -38.52 7.29
C ASP A 193 29.53 -37.32 7.95
N LEU A 194 28.78 -36.62 8.79
CA LEU A 194 29.29 -35.43 9.49
C LEU A 194 30.41 -35.74 10.51
N ASN A 195 30.64 -37.01 10.84
CA ASN A 195 31.75 -37.44 11.68
C ASN A 195 33.00 -37.78 10.85
N ASP A 196 32.82 -38.01 9.53
CA ASP A 196 33.90 -38.16 8.56
C ASP A 196 33.93 -36.97 7.57
N PRO A 197 34.72 -35.93 7.87
CA PRO A 197 34.80 -34.76 6.99
C PRO A 197 35.18 -35.09 5.54
N THR A 198 35.85 -36.21 5.31
CA THR A 198 36.27 -36.62 3.96
C THR A 198 35.09 -37.05 3.09
N SER A 199 33.97 -37.41 3.70
CA SER A 199 32.72 -37.70 2.99
C SER A 199 32.26 -36.52 2.12
N LEU A 200 32.51 -35.29 2.58
CA LEU A 200 32.15 -34.05 1.86
C LEU A 200 32.93 -33.91 0.54
N SER A 201 34.14 -34.50 0.42
CA SER A 201 34.92 -34.40 -0.81
C SER A 201 34.25 -35.03 -2.05
N LYS A 202 33.29 -35.92 -1.80
CA LYS A 202 32.58 -36.67 -2.86
C LYS A 202 31.50 -35.83 -3.57
N LEU A 203 31.04 -34.74 -2.99
CA LEU A 203 29.97 -33.94 -3.57
C LEU A 203 30.51 -32.85 -4.48
N SER A 204 30.01 -32.82 -5.71
CA SER A 204 30.18 -31.68 -6.60
C SER A 204 29.47 -30.44 -6.04
N GLN A 205 29.76 -29.26 -6.58
CA GLN A 205 29.02 -28.03 -6.23
C GLN A 205 27.53 -28.17 -6.56
N SER A 206 27.21 -28.84 -7.65
CA SER A 206 25.84 -29.12 -8.04
C SER A 206 25.12 -30.01 -7.02
N ASP A 207 25.78 -31.06 -6.52
CA ASP A 207 25.18 -31.94 -5.51
C ASP A 207 24.96 -31.23 -4.18
N ARG A 208 25.86 -30.32 -3.79
CA ARG A 208 25.68 -29.49 -2.58
C ARG A 208 24.48 -28.58 -2.69
N SER A 209 24.34 -27.93 -3.84
CA SER A 209 23.20 -27.08 -4.13
C SER A 209 21.88 -27.86 -4.08
N MET A 210 21.85 -29.07 -4.66
CA MET A 210 20.69 -29.96 -4.61
C MET A 210 20.41 -30.46 -3.20
N PHE A 211 21.44 -30.76 -2.41
CA PHE A 211 21.30 -31.11 -1.01
C PHE A 211 20.59 -29.99 -0.23
N PHE A 212 21.03 -28.76 -0.38
CA PHE A 212 20.44 -27.63 0.34
C PHE A 212 19.01 -27.35 -0.12
N LEU A 213 18.72 -27.51 -1.41
CA LEU A 213 17.37 -27.38 -1.94
C LEU A 213 16.42 -28.46 -1.37
N GLU A 214 16.85 -29.71 -1.34
CA GLU A 214 16.06 -30.78 -0.73
C GLU A 214 15.93 -30.62 0.81
N TRP A 215 16.94 -30.04 1.44
CA TRP A 215 16.88 -29.63 2.83
C TRP A 215 15.78 -28.59 3.05
N TYR A 216 15.72 -27.57 2.20
CA TYR A 216 14.69 -26.54 2.22
C TYR A 216 13.29 -27.14 1.99
N ASP A 217 13.10 -27.81 0.87
CA ASP A 217 11.80 -28.38 0.49
C ASP A 217 11.30 -29.39 1.54
N GLY A 218 12.20 -30.22 2.03
CA GLY A 218 11.87 -31.22 3.04
C GLY A 218 11.43 -30.60 4.38
N LEU A 219 12.14 -29.59 4.86
CA LEU A 219 11.77 -28.88 6.10
C LEU A 219 10.46 -28.09 5.93
N MET A 220 10.24 -27.48 4.78
CA MET A 220 9.00 -26.77 4.51
C MET A 220 7.77 -27.66 4.61
N ASN A 221 7.89 -28.96 4.32
CA ASN A 221 6.80 -29.91 4.52
C ASN A 221 6.33 -30.07 5.98
N PHE A 222 7.11 -29.58 6.95
CA PHE A 222 6.76 -29.61 8.36
C PHE A 222 6.22 -28.28 8.90
N THR A 223 6.14 -27.23 8.08
CA THR A 223 5.78 -25.89 8.55
C THR A 223 4.29 -25.69 8.79
N GLY A 224 3.44 -26.30 7.97
CA GLY A 224 2.02 -25.90 7.87
C GLY A 224 1.85 -24.49 7.27
N THR A 225 2.85 -24.02 6.56
CA THR A 225 2.77 -22.86 5.66
C THR A 225 2.98 -23.36 4.25
N ASP A 226 2.38 -22.68 3.28
CA ASP A 226 2.62 -22.96 1.87
C ASP A 226 4.09 -22.71 1.52
N HIS A 227 4.61 -23.47 0.57
CA HIS A 227 5.96 -23.26 0.08
C HIS A 227 6.06 -21.94 -0.69
N VAL A 228 7.08 -21.16 -0.38
CA VAL A 228 7.50 -20.02 -1.19
C VAL A 228 8.53 -20.49 -2.19
N ASP A 229 8.35 -20.17 -3.48
CA ASP A 229 9.24 -20.60 -4.54
C ASP A 229 9.77 -19.41 -5.35
N HIS A 230 10.95 -19.60 -5.99
CA HIS A 230 11.69 -18.54 -6.70
C HIS A 230 10.87 -17.85 -7.80
N TRP A 231 9.99 -18.60 -8.49
CA TRP A 231 9.19 -18.04 -9.58
C TRP A 231 8.29 -16.89 -9.14
N MET A 232 7.84 -16.90 -7.90
CA MET A 232 6.91 -15.90 -7.35
C MET A 232 7.49 -14.49 -7.46
N LYS A 233 8.75 -14.32 -7.05
CA LYS A 233 9.47 -13.07 -7.19
C LYS A 233 9.77 -12.74 -8.66
N THR A 234 10.17 -13.73 -9.42
CA THR A 234 10.59 -13.55 -10.82
C THR A 234 9.46 -12.99 -11.66
N VAL A 235 8.22 -13.51 -11.52
CA VAL A 235 7.04 -13.00 -12.24
C VAL A 235 6.30 -11.88 -11.49
N ASN A 236 6.93 -11.30 -10.46
CA ASN A 236 6.36 -10.21 -9.67
C ASN A 236 4.95 -10.53 -9.14
N TRP A 237 4.78 -11.74 -8.59
CA TRP A 237 3.53 -12.20 -8.00
C TRP A 237 3.69 -12.41 -6.49
N THR A 238 2.63 -12.12 -5.74
CA THR A 238 2.55 -12.42 -4.30
C THR A 238 1.22 -13.10 -3.97
N PRO A 239 1.16 -13.99 -2.96
CA PRO A 239 -0.09 -14.55 -2.49
C PRO A 239 -1.12 -13.49 -2.14
N GLN A 240 -0.67 -12.34 -1.60
CA GLN A 240 -1.55 -11.21 -1.27
C GLN A 240 -2.27 -10.66 -2.51
N LEU A 241 -1.60 -10.57 -3.66
CA LEU A 241 -2.22 -10.10 -4.90
C LEU A 241 -3.45 -10.95 -5.24
N THR A 242 -3.31 -12.27 -5.22
CA THR A 242 -4.39 -13.22 -5.42
C THR A 242 -5.47 -13.14 -4.35
N GLN A 243 -5.09 -13.15 -3.07
CA GLN A 243 -6.01 -13.17 -1.92
C GLN A 243 -6.90 -11.93 -1.86
N THR A 244 -6.40 -10.81 -2.34
CA THR A 244 -7.15 -9.55 -2.36
C THR A 244 -8.03 -9.39 -3.60
N GLN A 245 -7.88 -10.25 -4.61
CA GLN A 245 -8.64 -10.17 -5.88
C GLN A 245 -9.72 -11.25 -6.05
N GLY A 246 -9.94 -12.16 -5.09
CA GLY A 246 -10.98 -13.19 -5.14
C GLY A 246 -10.48 -14.56 -5.56
N TYR A 247 -9.15 -14.76 -5.65
CA TYR A 247 -8.51 -16.06 -5.83
C TYR A 247 -8.74 -16.72 -7.20
N GLY A 248 -9.21 -16.00 -8.20
CA GLY A 248 -9.54 -16.55 -9.51
C GLY A 248 -10.93 -17.24 -9.57
N ALA A 249 -11.80 -17.02 -8.60
CA ALA A 249 -13.05 -17.79 -8.42
C ALA A 249 -14.04 -17.69 -9.59
N ASP A 250 -14.03 -16.57 -10.31
CA ASP A 250 -14.96 -16.33 -11.43
C ASP A 250 -14.41 -16.83 -12.78
N THR A 251 -13.28 -17.58 -12.78
CA THR A 251 -12.62 -18.03 -14.00
C THR A 251 -12.70 -19.54 -14.17
N VAL A 252 -12.85 -19.98 -15.41
CA VAL A 252 -12.78 -21.39 -15.82
C VAL A 252 -11.55 -21.60 -16.71
N ILE A 253 -10.61 -22.40 -16.22
CA ILE A 253 -9.40 -22.79 -16.96
C ILE A 253 -9.66 -24.14 -17.64
N GLY A 254 -9.37 -24.24 -18.92
CA GLY A 254 -9.27 -25.50 -19.65
C GLY A 254 -7.85 -26.04 -19.54
N LEU A 255 -7.70 -27.26 -19.11
CA LEU A 255 -6.41 -27.95 -19.06
C LEU A 255 -6.41 -29.08 -20.09
N LEU A 256 -5.62 -28.94 -21.14
CA LEU A 256 -5.39 -29.96 -22.13
C LEU A 256 -4.03 -30.64 -21.82
N ASP A 257 -4.08 -31.74 -21.05
CA ASP A 257 -2.90 -32.39 -20.48
C ASP A 257 -3.22 -33.82 -20.07
N PHE A 258 -2.25 -34.54 -19.51
CA PHE A 258 -2.51 -35.81 -18.83
C PHE A 258 -3.55 -35.66 -17.73
N THR A 259 -4.17 -36.79 -17.36
CA THR A 259 -5.17 -36.81 -16.29
C THR A 259 -4.57 -36.30 -14.97
N VAL A 260 -5.22 -35.36 -14.33
CA VAL A 260 -4.89 -34.90 -12.99
C VAL A 260 -5.34 -35.93 -11.99
N ALA A 261 -4.42 -36.55 -11.29
CA ALA A 261 -4.69 -37.60 -10.31
C ALA A 261 -3.76 -37.44 -9.09
N GLY A 262 -4.10 -38.13 -7.99
CA GLY A 262 -3.27 -38.25 -6.82
C GLY A 262 -3.31 -37.07 -5.83
N ASP A 263 -3.43 -35.83 -6.28
CA ASP A 263 -3.51 -34.66 -5.42
C ASP A 263 -4.98 -34.29 -5.14
N THR A 264 -5.45 -34.64 -3.94
CA THR A 264 -6.84 -34.41 -3.53
C THR A 264 -7.18 -32.92 -3.37
N VAL A 265 -6.19 -32.06 -3.16
CA VAL A 265 -6.39 -30.60 -3.00
C VAL A 265 -6.65 -29.98 -4.37
N ILE A 266 -5.83 -30.31 -5.38
CA ILE A 266 -5.99 -29.82 -6.75
C ILE A 266 -7.25 -30.40 -7.40
N GLN A 267 -7.58 -31.68 -7.10
CA GLN A 267 -8.77 -32.33 -7.63
C GLN A 267 -10.08 -31.62 -7.28
N LYS A 268 -10.13 -30.87 -6.19
CA LYS A 268 -11.31 -30.05 -5.83
C LYS A 268 -11.62 -28.94 -6.85
N ASN A 269 -10.63 -28.50 -7.59
CA ASN A 269 -10.78 -27.48 -8.63
C ASN A 269 -11.27 -28.09 -9.95
N ILE A 270 -11.08 -29.41 -10.15
CA ILE A 270 -11.46 -30.09 -11.39
C ILE A 270 -12.96 -30.37 -11.39
N VAL A 271 -13.72 -29.56 -12.09
CA VAL A 271 -15.19 -29.66 -12.13
C VAL A 271 -15.69 -30.63 -13.22
N LYS A 272 -14.84 -30.94 -14.19
CA LYS A 272 -15.17 -31.87 -15.28
C LYS A 272 -13.92 -32.49 -15.88
N TYR A 273 -14.03 -33.79 -16.19
CA TYR A 273 -13.03 -34.55 -16.93
C TYR A 273 -13.56 -35.00 -18.27
N GLY A 274 -12.64 -35.14 -19.26
CA GLY A 274 -12.87 -35.75 -20.54
C GLY A 274 -11.56 -36.31 -21.14
N GLY A 275 -11.65 -36.98 -22.27
CA GLY A 275 -10.48 -37.43 -22.96
C GLY A 275 -10.56 -38.88 -23.42
N VAL A 276 -9.50 -39.32 -24.09
CA VAL A 276 -9.37 -40.67 -24.70
C VAL A 276 -8.74 -41.69 -23.75
N SER A 277 -8.08 -41.23 -22.71
CA SER A 277 -7.36 -42.08 -21.76
C SER A 277 -7.45 -41.52 -20.34
N ASN A 278 -7.37 -42.43 -19.35
CA ASN A 278 -7.20 -42.09 -17.94
C ASN A 278 -5.74 -42.21 -17.49
N PHE A 279 -4.81 -42.32 -18.45
CA PHE A 279 -3.40 -42.42 -18.16
C PHE A 279 -2.87 -41.14 -17.51
N THR A 280 -2.12 -41.30 -16.44
CA THR A 280 -1.40 -40.23 -15.77
C THR A 280 0.06 -40.58 -15.58
N ASN A 281 0.91 -39.56 -15.63
CA ASN A 281 2.33 -39.65 -15.30
C ASN A 281 2.76 -38.55 -14.32
N GLY A 282 1.78 -37.90 -13.64
CA GLY A 282 2.00 -36.81 -12.77
C GLY A 282 2.09 -35.42 -13.44
N HIS A 283 2.29 -35.33 -14.75
CA HIS A 283 2.47 -34.06 -15.45
C HIS A 283 1.25 -33.14 -15.33
N GLY A 284 0.03 -33.66 -15.56
CA GLY A 284 -1.18 -32.85 -15.45
C GLY A 284 -1.41 -32.30 -14.04
N ALA A 285 -1.06 -33.07 -12.98
CA ALA A 285 -1.13 -32.58 -11.59
C ALA A 285 -0.07 -31.50 -11.34
N ALA A 286 1.15 -31.70 -11.81
CA ALA A 286 2.23 -30.73 -11.69
C ALA A 286 1.90 -29.38 -12.35
N VAL A 287 1.39 -29.43 -13.59
CA VAL A 287 0.94 -28.22 -14.32
C VAL A 287 -0.24 -27.55 -13.61
N ALA A 288 -1.24 -28.31 -13.16
CA ALA A 288 -2.40 -27.77 -12.47
C ALA A 288 -2.02 -27.10 -11.14
N SER A 289 -1.01 -27.62 -10.43
CA SER A 289 -0.57 -27.07 -9.14
C SER A 289 -0.11 -25.61 -9.23
N LEU A 290 0.58 -25.22 -10.30
CA LEU A 290 1.02 -23.84 -10.52
C LEU A 290 -0.13 -22.88 -10.85
N MET A 291 -1.24 -23.38 -11.40
CA MET A 291 -2.44 -22.59 -11.65
C MET A 291 -3.35 -22.52 -10.44
N VAL A 292 -3.68 -23.66 -9.83
CA VAL A 292 -4.76 -23.78 -8.85
C VAL A 292 -4.37 -24.45 -7.53
N GLY A 293 -3.09 -24.60 -7.24
CA GLY A 293 -2.62 -25.06 -5.92
C GLY A 293 -3.22 -24.20 -4.81
N ALA A 294 -3.74 -24.84 -3.77
CA ALA A 294 -4.46 -24.15 -2.71
C ALA A 294 -3.51 -23.32 -1.82
N HIS A 295 -4.01 -22.20 -1.30
CA HIS A 295 -3.33 -21.44 -0.24
C HIS A 295 -3.88 -21.93 1.10
N ASP A 296 -3.46 -23.11 1.53
CA ASP A 296 -4.04 -23.81 2.69
C ASP A 296 -3.02 -24.15 3.80
N GLY A 297 -1.77 -23.78 3.60
CA GLY A 297 -0.66 -24.01 4.53
C GLY A 297 0.10 -25.28 4.20
N GLN A 298 -0.02 -25.84 3.00
CA GLN A 298 0.68 -27.04 2.56
C GLN A 298 1.00 -26.98 1.06
N GLY A 299 2.21 -27.44 0.70
CA GLY A 299 2.59 -27.68 -0.69
C GLY A 299 2.65 -26.41 -1.55
N VAL A 300 2.24 -26.53 -2.79
CA VAL A 300 2.40 -25.52 -3.85
C VAL A 300 1.25 -24.52 -3.85
N MET A 301 1.58 -23.23 -3.91
CA MET A 301 0.60 -22.18 -4.14
C MET A 301 0.43 -21.94 -5.65
N GLY A 302 -0.78 -22.04 -6.14
CA GLY A 302 -1.16 -21.61 -7.48
C GLY A 302 -1.53 -20.12 -7.55
N ILE A 303 -1.42 -19.53 -8.73
CA ILE A 303 -1.76 -18.10 -8.93
C ILE A 303 -3.27 -17.85 -8.75
N ALA A 304 -4.14 -18.80 -9.14
CA ALA A 304 -5.60 -18.70 -9.12
C ALA A 304 -6.26 -19.88 -8.39
N PRO A 305 -6.05 -20.06 -7.06
CA PRO A 305 -6.38 -21.30 -6.34
C PRO A 305 -7.87 -21.63 -6.23
N LYS A 306 -8.76 -20.72 -6.60
CA LYS A 306 -10.21 -20.98 -6.65
C LYS A 306 -10.78 -21.02 -8.07
N ALA A 307 -9.94 -20.91 -9.09
CA ALA A 307 -10.41 -21.09 -10.46
C ALA A 307 -10.93 -22.52 -10.67
N SER A 308 -12.03 -22.64 -11.39
CA SER A 308 -12.53 -23.96 -11.82
C SER A 308 -11.68 -24.46 -12.98
N VAL A 309 -11.40 -25.77 -12.98
CA VAL A 309 -10.63 -26.40 -14.05
C VAL A 309 -11.48 -27.46 -14.75
N ILE A 310 -11.49 -27.42 -16.07
CA ILE A 310 -12.01 -28.47 -16.92
C ILE A 310 -10.81 -29.15 -17.56
N ALA A 311 -10.62 -30.43 -17.28
CA ALA A 311 -9.46 -31.18 -17.76
C ALA A 311 -9.85 -32.12 -18.90
N TYR A 312 -9.03 -32.18 -19.92
CA TYR A 312 -9.17 -33.13 -21.04
C TYR A 312 -7.82 -33.78 -21.33
N ASN A 313 -7.78 -35.10 -21.28
CA ASN A 313 -6.60 -35.87 -21.59
C ASN A 313 -6.69 -36.38 -23.04
N PRO A 314 -5.92 -35.80 -23.99
CA PRO A 314 -5.87 -36.28 -25.39
C PRO A 314 -4.92 -37.44 -25.60
N PHE A 315 -4.13 -37.83 -24.61
CA PHE A 315 -3.01 -38.75 -24.73
C PHE A 315 -3.43 -40.22 -24.59
N ASP A 316 -2.90 -41.06 -25.42
CA ASP A 316 -2.97 -42.51 -25.28
C ASP A 316 -1.98 -43.05 -24.24
N ALA A 317 -1.93 -44.38 -24.07
CA ALA A 317 -1.03 -45.04 -23.14
C ALA A 317 0.47 -44.91 -23.51
N SER A 318 0.78 -44.52 -24.72
CA SER A 318 2.15 -44.21 -25.17
C SER A 318 2.57 -42.78 -24.88
N GLY A 319 1.62 -41.96 -24.38
CA GLY A 319 1.85 -40.53 -24.13
C GLY A 319 1.80 -39.69 -25.38
N THR A 320 1.16 -40.16 -26.46
CA THR A 320 0.99 -39.44 -27.71
C THR A 320 -0.47 -39.04 -27.94
N ALA A 321 -0.69 -37.95 -28.66
CA ALA A 321 -2.01 -37.47 -29.00
C ALA A 321 -2.12 -37.15 -30.47
N GLY A 322 -3.23 -37.51 -31.06
CA GLY A 322 -3.57 -37.10 -32.42
C GLY A 322 -4.22 -35.74 -32.50
N TRP A 323 -4.07 -35.02 -33.59
CA TRP A 323 -4.68 -33.71 -33.82
C TRP A 323 -6.22 -33.74 -33.68
N ALA A 324 -6.85 -34.88 -34.05
CA ALA A 324 -8.29 -35.06 -33.88
C ALA A 324 -8.71 -35.08 -32.40
N ASP A 325 -7.89 -35.63 -31.52
CA ASP A 325 -8.18 -35.68 -30.08
C ASP A 325 -7.88 -34.34 -29.40
N ILE A 326 -6.86 -33.62 -29.88
CA ILE A 326 -6.63 -32.22 -29.53
C ILE A 326 -7.86 -31.38 -29.91
N SER A 327 -8.38 -31.49 -31.13
CA SER A 327 -9.58 -30.77 -31.60
C SER A 327 -10.81 -31.07 -30.72
N LYS A 328 -11.06 -32.34 -30.39
CA LYS A 328 -12.16 -32.74 -29.47
C LYS A 328 -11.98 -32.12 -28.07
N GLY A 329 -10.73 -32.11 -27.56
CA GLY A 329 -10.40 -31.49 -26.30
C GLY A 329 -10.73 -29.99 -26.30
N ILE A 330 -10.26 -29.24 -27.29
CA ILE A 330 -10.53 -27.82 -27.43
C ILE A 330 -12.04 -27.54 -27.47
N VAL A 331 -12.80 -28.27 -28.26
CA VAL A 331 -14.26 -28.11 -28.35
C VAL A 331 -14.92 -28.41 -27.02
N MET A 332 -14.52 -29.49 -26.32
CA MET A 332 -15.10 -29.84 -25.02
C MET A 332 -14.79 -28.77 -23.97
N LEU A 333 -13.56 -28.28 -23.89
CA LEU A 333 -13.14 -27.25 -22.94
C LEU A 333 -13.92 -25.95 -23.14
N THR A 334 -13.97 -25.45 -24.36
CA THR A 334 -14.64 -24.18 -24.69
C THR A 334 -16.16 -24.25 -24.57
N GLN A 335 -16.81 -25.37 -24.95
CA GLN A 335 -18.25 -25.59 -24.73
C GLN A 335 -18.62 -25.57 -23.24
N ASN A 336 -17.68 -25.88 -22.35
CA ASN A 336 -17.87 -25.78 -20.90
C ASN A 336 -17.33 -24.46 -20.32
N ARG A 337 -17.23 -23.41 -21.17
CA ARG A 337 -16.89 -22.02 -20.80
C ARG A 337 -15.45 -21.82 -20.32
N ALA A 338 -14.50 -22.69 -20.66
CA ALA A 338 -13.11 -22.38 -20.44
C ALA A 338 -12.72 -21.16 -21.29
N SER A 339 -12.30 -20.07 -20.63
CA SER A 339 -11.89 -18.81 -21.24
C SER A 339 -10.36 -18.70 -21.38
N VAL A 340 -9.62 -19.55 -20.68
CA VAL A 340 -8.16 -19.72 -20.74
C VAL A 340 -7.89 -21.19 -20.95
N ILE A 341 -7.12 -21.56 -21.95
CA ILE A 341 -6.78 -22.96 -22.22
C ILE A 341 -5.28 -23.13 -22.13
N ASN A 342 -4.84 -23.83 -21.08
CA ASN A 342 -3.46 -24.23 -20.90
C ASN A 342 -3.15 -25.48 -21.70
N MET A 343 -2.14 -25.40 -22.54
CA MET A 343 -1.64 -26.48 -23.36
C MET A 343 -0.14 -26.65 -23.15
N SER A 344 0.23 -27.36 -22.09
CA SER A 344 1.62 -27.71 -21.81
C SER A 344 2.10 -28.86 -22.69
N LEU A 345 1.88 -28.72 -23.99
CA LEU A 345 2.13 -29.74 -25.03
C LEU A 345 2.46 -29.10 -26.36
N GLY A 346 3.06 -29.87 -27.29
CA GLY A 346 3.41 -29.40 -28.64
C GLY A 346 4.04 -30.48 -29.48
N VAL A 347 4.58 -30.11 -30.63
CA VAL A 347 5.27 -30.99 -31.55
C VAL A 347 6.78 -30.85 -31.37
N PRO A 348 7.52 -31.93 -31.11
CA PRO A 348 8.98 -31.90 -31.02
C PRO A 348 9.66 -31.24 -32.21
N GLY A 349 10.71 -30.42 -31.92
CA GLY A 349 11.49 -29.74 -32.96
C GLY A 349 10.84 -28.45 -33.50
N SER A 350 9.71 -28.01 -32.95
CA SER A 350 9.02 -26.76 -33.33
C SER A 350 8.61 -25.94 -32.12
N THR A 351 8.72 -24.62 -32.19
CA THR A 351 8.16 -23.73 -31.19
C THR A 351 6.64 -23.60 -31.32
N LEU A 352 6.18 -23.52 -32.57
CA LEU A 352 4.79 -23.63 -32.92
C LEU A 352 4.69 -24.40 -34.27
N ASP A 353 3.99 -25.51 -34.25
CA ASP A 353 3.87 -26.37 -35.44
C ASP A 353 2.73 -25.90 -36.37
N GLN A 354 2.89 -26.15 -37.70
CA GLN A 354 1.88 -25.81 -38.71
C GLN A 354 0.53 -26.52 -38.46
N GLY A 355 0.53 -27.66 -37.82
CA GLY A 355 -0.66 -28.43 -37.45
C GLY A 355 -1.66 -27.64 -36.61
N TRP A 356 -1.19 -26.71 -35.80
CA TRP A 356 -2.06 -25.84 -35.03
C TRP A 356 -2.97 -24.99 -35.91
N ASN A 357 -2.45 -24.46 -37.04
CA ASN A 357 -3.29 -23.72 -37.97
C ASN A 357 -4.38 -24.62 -38.59
N ALA A 358 -4.09 -25.87 -38.87
CA ALA A 358 -5.09 -26.81 -39.35
C ALA A 358 -6.17 -27.07 -38.30
N VAL A 359 -5.81 -27.28 -37.03
CA VAL A 359 -6.75 -27.47 -35.92
C VAL A 359 -7.66 -26.27 -35.77
N PHE A 360 -7.09 -25.07 -35.66
CA PHE A 360 -7.87 -23.85 -35.42
C PHE A 360 -8.66 -23.36 -36.63
N SER A 361 -8.28 -23.79 -37.85
CA SER A 361 -9.03 -23.52 -39.07
C SER A 361 -10.22 -24.47 -39.28
N ASP A 362 -10.29 -25.56 -38.50
CA ASP A 362 -11.48 -26.42 -38.49
C ASP A 362 -12.72 -25.63 -38.03
N PRO A 363 -13.84 -25.65 -38.76
CA PRO A 363 -15.02 -24.83 -38.45
C PRO A 363 -15.59 -25.08 -37.06
N ALA A 364 -15.58 -26.31 -36.55
CA ALA A 364 -16.07 -26.65 -35.23
C ALA A 364 -15.16 -26.11 -34.14
N VAL A 365 -13.84 -26.22 -34.31
CA VAL A 365 -12.84 -25.69 -33.38
C VAL A 365 -12.85 -24.17 -33.41
N SER A 366 -12.81 -23.57 -34.60
CA SER A 366 -12.81 -22.09 -34.76
C SER A 366 -14.03 -21.45 -34.10
N ALA A 367 -15.24 -21.99 -34.32
CA ALA A 367 -16.45 -21.49 -33.69
C ALA A 367 -16.42 -21.61 -32.17
N ALA A 368 -15.81 -22.67 -31.64
CA ALA A 368 -15.69 -22.92 -30.21
C ALA A 368 -14.57 -22.06 -29.54
N ALA A 369 -13.42 -21.93 -30.22
CA ALA A 369 -12.19 -21.37 -29.67
C ALA A 369 -12.15 -19.83 -29.66
N LYS A 370 -13.00 -19.16 -30.45
CA LYS A 370 -12.95 -17.69 -30.65
C LYS A 370 -13.01 -16.84 -29.38
N ASN A 371 -13.56 -17.36 -28.29
CA ASN A 371 -13.76 -16.64 -27.03
C ASN A 371 -12.78 -17.12 -25.93
N ALA A 372 -11.72 -17.82 -26.28
CA ALA A 372 -10.73 -18.29 -25.35
C ALA A 372 -9.32 -17.80 -25.71
N VAL A 373 -8.48 -17.61 -24.69
CA VAL A 373 -7.04 -17.41 -24.86
C VAL A 373 -6.34 -18.75 -24.76
N PHE A 374 -5.51 -19.06 -25.73
CA PHE A 374 -4.72 -20.30 -25.75
C PHE A 374 -3.28 -20.00 -25.32
N VAL A 375 -2.82 -20.72 -24.30
CA VAL A 375 -1.47 -20.61 -23.75
C VAL A 375 -0.75 -21.92 -24.04
N VAL A 376 0.26 -21.87 -24.90
CA VAL A 376 0.97 -23.04 -25.42
C VAL A 376 2.42 -23.01 -24.97
N ALA A 377 2.93 -24.12 -24.43
CA ALA A 377 4.34 -24.25 -24.12
C ALA A 377 5.18 -24.27 -25.42
N ALA A 378 6.32 -23.59 -25.41
CA ALA A 378 7.17 -23.43 -26.61
C ALA A 378 7.88 -24.71 -27.07
N GLY A 379 8.06 -25.68 -26.17
CA GLY A 379 8.83 -26.89 -26.40
C GLY A 379 10.18 -26.91 -25.73
N ASN A 380 10.75 -28.13 -25.64
CA ASN A 380 11.94 -28.38 -24.81
C ASN A 380 13.11 -28.98 -25.64
N ASP A 381 13.24 -28.61 -26.89
CA ASP A 381 14.27 -29.15 -27.82
C ASP A 381 15.44 -28.19 -28.02
N GLY A 382 15.39 -26.96 -27.40
CA GLY A 382 16.41 -25.93 -27.54
C GLY A 382 16.54 -25.37 -28.96
N VAL A 383 15.45 -25.42 -29.75
CA VAL A 383 15.49 -24.97 -31.15
C VAL A 383 15.02 -23.53 -31.28
N THR A 384 15.60 -22.82 -32.24
CA THR A 384 15.16 -21.49 -32.66
C THR A 384 14.34 -21.60 -33.94
N GLN A 385 13.09 -21.19 -33.93
CA GLN A 385 12.21 -21.33 -35.08
C GLN A 385 12.48 -20.27 -36.13
N THR A 386 12.77 -20.72 -37.35
CA THR A 386 12.94 -19.83 -38.51
C THR A 386 11.87 -20.08 -39.58
N ALA A 387 11.22 -21.25 -39.53
CA ALA A 387 10.16 -21.61 -40.45
C ALA A 387 8.87 -20.85 -40.17
N ASN A 388 8.34 -20.15 -41.17
CA ASN A 388 7.08 -19.44 -41.09
C ASN A 388 5.91 -20.41 -40.97
N ILE A 389 4.82 -19.94 -40.35
CA ILE A 389 3.58 -20.69 -40.16
C ILE A 389 2.46 -19.93 -40.85
N ASN A 390 1.67 -20.62 -41.68
CA ASN A 390 0.43 -20.00 -42.17
C ASN A 390 -0.56 -19.89 -41.00
N TRP A 391 -1.12 -18.71 -40.84
CA TRP A 391 -2.01 -18.41 -39.72
C TRP A 391 -3.19 -17.55 -40.15
N ASN A 392 -4.38 -18.12 -40.10
CA ASN A 392 -5.58 -17.40 -40.44
C ASN A 392 -6.10 -16.60 -39.26
N PHE A 393 -5.76 -15.32 -39.17
CA PHE A 393 -6.19 -14.44 -38.07
C PHE A 393 -7.70 -14.23 -37.96
N ALA A 394 -8.48 -14.55 -38.99
CA ALA A 394 -9.95 -14.47 -38.95
C ALA A 394 -10.61 -15.66 -38.23
N THR A 395 -9.96 -16.80 -38.23
CA THR A 395 -10.50 -18.04 -37.63
C THR A 395 -9.72 -18.51 -36.40
N ASN A 396 -8.40 -18.26 -36.38
CA ASN A 396 -7.54 -18.75 -35.33
C ASN A 396 -7.71 -17.88 -34.03
N PRO A 397 -7.66 -18.51 -32.87
CA PRO A 397 -7.87 -17.81 -31.59
C PRO A 397 -6.69 -16.92 -31.20
N SER A 398 -6.89 -16.15 -30.12
CA SER A 398 -5.80 -15.47 -29.45
C SER A 398 -4.86 -16.46 -28.80
N LEU A 399 -3.55 -16.31 -29.09
CA LEU A 399 -2.51 -17.26 -28.73
C LEU A 399 -1.37 -16.54 -27.99
N ILE A 400 -0.86 -17.20 -26.96
CA ILE A 400 0.41 -16.88 -26.30
C ILE A 400 1.27 -18.13 -26.29
N VAL A 401 2.49 -18.03 -26.80
CA VAL A 401 3.49 -19.10 -26.71
C VAL A 401 4.47 -18.78 -25.59
N VAL A 402 4.75 -19.75 -24.72
CA VAL A 402 5.50 -19.52 -23.50
C VAL A 402 6.81 -20.28 -23.47
N GLY A 403 7.91 -19.54 -23.48
CA GLY A 403 9.27 -20.06 -23.26
C GLY A 403 9.64 -20.14 -21.79
N SER A 404 10.73 -20.86 -21.53
CA SER A 404 11.27 -21.04 -20.17
C SER A 404 12.53 -20.21 -19.97
N ILE A 405 12.62 -19.57 -18.80
CA ILE A 405 13.87 -18.98 -18.31
C ILE A 405 14.38 -19.74 -17.09
N ASP A 406 15.70 -19.67 -16.92
CA ASP A 406 16.39 -20.12 -15.71
C ASP A 406 16.23 -19.13 -14.57
N LEU A 407 16.81 -19.44 -13.43
CA LEU A 407 16.76 -18.64 -12.21
C LEU A 407 17.53 -17.32 -12.29
N ALA A 408 18.44 -17.19 -13.26
CA ALA A 408 19.19 -15.96 -13.52
C ALA A 408 18.49 -15.05 -14.56
N GLY A 409 17.36 -15.49 -15.10
CA GLY A 409 16.60 -14.76 -16.13
C GLY A 409 17.09 -15.02 -17.56
N ASN A 410 18.01 -15.98 -17.78
CA ASN A 410 18.40 -16.38 -19.13
C ASN A 410 17.41 -17.38 -19.69
N ILE A 411 17.31 -17.41 -21.03
CA ILE A 411 16.51 -18.46 -21.68
C ILE A 411 17.04 -19.84 -21.29
N SER A 412 16.18 -20.77 -20.89
CA SER A 412 16.56 -22.14 -20.57
C SER A 412 17.14 -22.84 -21.79
N ASN A 413 18.21 -23.58 -21.60
CA ASN A 413 18.91 -24.26 -22.74
C ASN A 413 18.02 -25.22 -23.50
N PHE A 414 17.02 -25.79 -22.86
CA PHE A 414 16.03 -26.63 -23.50
C PHE A 414 14.90 -25.86 -24.16
N SER A 415 14.65 -24.59 -23.75
CA SER A 415 13.50 -23.83 -24.24
C SER A 415 13.63 -23.57 -25.75
N ASN A 416 12.60 -23.92 -26.50
CA ASN A 416 12.49 -23.40 -27.84
C ASN A 416 12.26 -21.90 -27.81
N THR A 417 12.72 -21.21 -28.88
CA THR A 417 12.60 -19.76 -29.02
C THR A 417 11.85 -19.40 -30.32
N PRO A 418 11.22 -18.22 -30.39
CA PRO A 418 10.39 -17.83 -31.53
C PRO A 418 11.22 -17.52 -32.79
N GLY A 419 12.50 -17.15 -32.61
CA GLY A 419 13.39 -16.79 -33.72
C GLY A 419 12.82 -15.70 -34.61
N THR A 420 13.00 -15.85 -35.90
CA THR A 420 12.52 -14.92 -36.92
C THR A 420 11.24 -15.38 -37.62
N ALA A 421 10.63 -16.47 -37.15
CA ALA A 421 9.44 -17.04 -37.75
C ALA A 421 8.27 -16.04 -37.77
N CYS A 422 7.47 -16.08 -38.84
CA CYS A 422 6.31 -15.24 -39.02
C CYS A 422 5.02 -16.07 -39.07
N LEU A 423 3.96 -15.53 -38.51
CA LEU A 423 2.60 -16.04 -38.71
C LEU A 423 2.04 -15.38 -39.99
N LEU A 424 2.01 -16.15 -41.09
CA LEU A 424 1.66 -15.62 -42.39
C LEU A 424 0.15 -15.55 -42.57
N ASP A 425 -0.41 -14.35 -42.72
CA ASP A 425 -1.77 -14.14 -43.18
C ASP A 425 -1.79 -13.99 -44.68
N ASN A 426 -2.42 -14.94 -45.40
CA ASN A 426 -2.42 -14.98 -46.85
C ASN A 426 -1.01 -14.86 -47.46
N SER A 427 -0.07 -15.60 -46.93
CA SER A 427 1.35 -15.59 -47.31
C SER A 427 2.09 -14.27 -47.05
N THR A 428 1.52 -13.36 -46.26
CA THR A 428 2.10 -12.05 -45.94
C THR A 428 2.48 -11.99 -44.46
N CYS A 429 3.70 -11.53 -44.18
CA CYS A 429 4.15 -11.19 -42.83
C CYS A 429 3.94 -9.69 -42.58
N LYS A 430 3.05 -9.34 -41.68
CA LYS A 430 2.82 -7.94 -41.28
C LYS A 430 3.58 -7.58 -39.99
N PRO A 431 3.87 -6.31 -39.73
CA PRO A 431 4.33 -5.88 -38.42
C PRO A 431 3.34 -6.30 -37.33
N GLY A 432 3.84 -6.96 -36.26
CA GLY A 432 3.00 -7.53 -35.21
C GLY A 432 2.50 -8.96 -35.44
N ASP A 433 2.81 -9.55 -36.58
CA ASP A 433 2.43 -10.94 -36.94
C ASP A 433 3.61 -11.91 -36.82
N ARG A 434 4.74 -11.52 -36.24
CA ARG A 434 5.86 -12.44 -36.01
C ARG A 434 5.55 -13.34 -34.82
N LEU A 435 6.10 -14.54 -34.79
CA LEU A 435 5.92 -15.45 -33.67
C LEU A 435 6.42 -14.81 -32.37
N MET A 436 7.52 -14.04 -32.42
CA MET A 436 8.06 -13.30 -31.28
C MET A 436 7.09 -12.23 -30.70
N ASP A 437 6.16 -11.71 -31.49
CA ASP A 437 5.14 -10.77 -31.02
C ASP A 437 4.02 -11.46 -30.18
N ARG A 438 4.01 -12.81 -30.16
CA ARG A 438 3.10 -13.68 -29.41
C ARG A 438 3.82 -14.58 -28.41
N PHE A 439 5.11 -14.35 -28.24
CA PHE A 439 5.96 -15.14 -27.38
C PHE A 439 6.32 -14.38 -26.11
N ILE A 440 6.17 -15.04 -24.98
CA ILE A 440 6.53 -14.52 -23.65
C ILE A 440 7.34 -15.56 -22.91
N VAL A 441 8.18 -15.19 -21.98
CA VAL A 441 8.90 -16.14 -21.13
C VAL A 441 8.41 -16.07 -19.69
N ALA A 442 8.51 -17.22 -19.00
CA ALA A 442 8.30 -17.32 -17.56
C ALA A 442 9.28 -18.36 -16.98
N PRO A 443 9.51 -18.39 -15.65
CA PRO A 443 10.31 -19.44 -15.02
C PRO A 443 9.77 -20.83 -15.34
N GLY A 444 10.66 -21.72 -15.72
CA GLY A 444 10.32 -23.12 -16.00
C GLY A 444 11.41 -24.11 -15.60
N GLU A 445 12.42 -23.65 -14.84
CA GLU A 445 13.45 -24.53 -14.28
C GLU A 445 13.27 -24.72 -12.78
N LEU A 446 13.41 -25.97 -12.33
CA LEU A 446 13.32 -26.36 -10.91
C LEU A 446 12.05 -25.86 -10.23
N MET A 447 10.98 -25.82 -10.94
CA MET A 447 9.68 -25.40 -10.45
C MET A 447 9.18 -26.38 -9.39
N LEU A 448 8.82 -25.89 -8.22
CA LEU A 448 8.16 -26.69 -7.21
C LEU A 448 6.73 -26.96 -7.63
N VAL A 449 6.36 -28.24 -7.74
CA VAL A 449 5.06 -28.69 -8.26
C VAL A 449 4.53 -29.86 -7.45
N SER A 450 3.24 -30.17 -7.57
CA SER A 450 2.65 -31.39 -7.00
C SER A 450 3.25 -32.64 -7.64
N ASP A 451 3.49 -33.68 -6.82
CA ASP A 451 4.07 -34.95 -7.22
C ASP A 451 3.05 -36.05 -7.57
N ASP A 452 1.79 -35.72 -7.75
CA ASP A 452 0.66 -36.64 -7.98
C ASP A 452 0.37 -37.66 -6.85
N LYS A 453 1.08 -37.55 -5.73
CA LYS A 453 0.95 -38.40 -4.53
C LYS A 453 0.57 -37.62 -3.28
N GLY A 454 0.31 -36.34 -3.45
CA GLY A 454 0.00 -35.40 -2.36
C GLY A 454 1.24 -34.80 -1.68
N GLY A 455 2.42 -34.99 -2.26
CA GLY A 455 3.66 -34.32 -1.92
C GLY A 455 4.06 -33.29 -2.97
N VAL A 456 5.32 -32.85 -2.89
CA VAL A 456 5.91 -31.89 -3.82
C VAL A 456 7.18 -32.45 -4.43
N THR A 457 7.47 -32.03 -5.64
CA THR A 457 8.72 -32.34 -6.36
C THR A 457 9.15 -31.15 -7.20
N ARG A 458 10.38 -31.18 -7.72
CA ARG A 458 10.85 -30.15 -8.65
C ARG A 458 10.95 -30.69 -10.06
N MET A 459 10.41 -29.91 -10.99
CA MET A 459 10.39 -30.23 -12.41
C MET A 459 10.85 -29.04 -13.26
N SER A 460 11.38 -29.33 -14.46
CA SER A 460 11.81 -28.31 -15.43
C SER A 460 11.19 -28.56 -16.77
N GLY A 461 10.82 -27.49 -17.48
CA GLY A 461 10.22 -27.53 -18.81
C GLY A 461 9.39 -26.28 -19.10
N THR A 462 9.23 -25.93 -20.36
CA THR A 462 8.27 -24.88 -20.78
C THR A 462 6.84 -25.22 -20.38
N SER A 463 6.54 -26.49 -20.11
CA SER A 463 5.28 -26.99 -19.54
C SER A 463 4.95 -26.39 -18.18
N PHE A 464 5.94 -25.92 -17.41
CA PHE A 464 5.77 -25.30 -16.09
C PHE A 464 5.82 -23.77 -16.16
N ALA A 465 6.31 -23.20 -17.25
CA ALA A 465 6.22 -21.77 -17.54
C ALA A 465 4.81 -21.39 -18.03
N ALA A 466 4.20 -22.19 -18.89
CA ALA A 466 2.87 -21.93 -19.45
C ALA A 466 1.75 -21.78 -18.38
N PRO A 467 1.66 -22.63 -17.33
CA PRO A 467 0.62 -22.48 -16.30
C PRO A 467 0.74 -21.19 -15.49
N LEU A 468 1.92 -20.60 -15.35
CA LEU A 468 2.07 -19.28 -14.70
C LEU A 468 1.36 -18.20 -15.52
N VAL A 469 1.48 -18.24 -16.85
CA VAL A 469 0.76 -17.32 -17.75
C VAL A 469 -0.74 -17.59 -17.70
N SER A 470 -1.17 -18.85 -17.70
CA SER A 470 -2.58 -19.23 -17.59
C SER A 470 -3.20 -18.78 -16.28
N GLY A 471 -2.49 -18.95 -15.17
CA GLY A 471 -2.90 -18.47 -13.85
C GLY A 471 -3.01 -16.94 -13.78
N ALA A 472 -2.07 -16.22 -14.40
CA ALA A 472 -2.10 -14.76 -14.48
C ALA A 472 -3.32 -14.25 -15.27
N ILE A 473 -3.67 -14.92 -16.39
CA ILE A 473 -4.88 -14.61 -17.16
C ILE A 473 -6.14 -14.90 -16.33
N ALA A 474 -6.16 -16.03 -15.62
CA ALA A 474 -7.29 -16.38 -14.76
C ALA A 474 -7.51 -15.30 -13.66
N LEU A 475 -6.43 -14.82 -13.04
CA LEU A 475 -6.51 -13.75 -12.06
C LEU A 475 -6.96 -12.43 -12.69
N LEU A 476 -6.52 -12.14 -13.93
CA LEU A 476 -6.95 -10.96 -14.67
C LEU A 476 -8.45 -11.00 -14.98
N GLN A 477 -8.98 -12.13 -15.42
CA GLN A 477 -10.40 -12.34 -15.73
C GLN A 477 -11.27 -12.42 -14.47
N ASP A 478 -10.75 -12.87 -13.36
CA ASP A 478 -11.45 -12.80 -12.06
C ASP A 478 -11.65 -11.34 -11.62
N ARG A 479 -10.67 -10.50 -11.83
CA ARG A 479 -10.78 -9.07 -11.53
C ARG A 479 -11.70 -8.35 -12.50
N TRP A 480 -11.63 -8.66 -13.79
CA TRP A 480 -12.45 -8.09 -14.86
C TRP A 480 -13.14 -9.19 -15.65
N PRO A 481 -14.28 -9.77 -15.14
CA PRO A 481 -14.89 -10.97 -15.72
C PRO A 481 -15.29 -10.81 -17.19
N TRP A 482 -15.64 -9.61 -17.63
CA TRP A 482 -15.97 -9.36 -19.05
C TRP A 482 -14.78 -9.57 -20.00
N LEU A 483 -13.52 -9.50 -19.51
CA LEU A 483 -12.35 -9.79 -20.34
C LEU A 483 -12.34 -11.23 -20.85
N ALA A 484 -13.08 -12.15 -20.24
CA ALA A 484 -13.27 -13.50 -20.77
C ALA A 484 -13.95 -13.49 -22.16
N ASN A 485 -14.72 -12.44 -22.49
CA ASN A 485 -15.33 -12.24 -23.79
C ASN A 485 -14.43 -11.46 -24.79
N TYR A 486 -13.24 -11.03 -24.34
CA TYR A 486 -12.31 -10.23 -25.13
C TYR A 486 -10.90 -10.87 -25.09
N PRO A 487 -10.73 -12.06 -25.73
CA PRO A 487 -9.47 -12.81 -25.64
C PRO A 487 -8.29 -12.05 -26.26
N LYS A 488 -8.53 -11.24 -27.28
CA LYS A 488 -7.48 -10.39 -27.89
C LYS A 488 -6.97 -9.35 -26.90
N GLU A 489 -7.85 -8.63 -26.27
CA GLU A 489 -7.52 -7.60 -25.29
C GLU A 489 -6.87 -8.22 -24.05
N THR A 490 -7.34 -9.38 -23.62
CA THR A 490 -6.73 -10.16 -22.53
C THR A 490 -5.28 -10.57 -22.87
N THR A 491 -5.07 -11.09 -24.09
CA THR A 491 -3.74 -11.42 -24.60
C THR A 491 -2.84 -10.19 -24.68
N ASP A 492 -3.37 -9.08 -25.23
CA ASP A 492 -2.64 -7.82 -25.35
C ASP A 492 -2.21 -7.27 -23.97
N ILE A 493 -3.01 -7.42 -22.92
CA ILE A 493 -2.64 -7.01 -21.56
C ILE A 493 -1.41 -7.80 -21.10
N ILE A 494 -1.44 -9.12 -21.18
CA ILE A 494 -0.35 -9.98 -20.72
C ILE A 494 0.94 -9.69 -21.51
N LEU A 495 0.85 -9.60 -22.82
CA LEU A 495 2.04 -9.38 -23.67
C LEU A 495 2.63 -7.96 -23.51
N LYS A 496 1.79 -6.93 -23.40
CA LYS A 496 2.24 -5.54 -23.26
C LYS A 496 2.69 -5.17 -21.84
N SER A 497 2.29 -5.94 -20.85
CA SER A 497 2.74 -5.75 -19.45
C SER A 497 4.01 -6.55 -19.14
N ALA A 498 4.52 -7.34 -20.07
CA ALA A 498 5.74 -8.11 -19.89
C ALA A 498 6.94 -7.20 -19.62
N LYS A 499 7.82 -7.65 -18.75
CA LYS A 499 9.11 -6.99 -18.50
C LYS A 499 10.08 -7.31 -19.62
N ASP A 500 10.57 -6.30 -20.29
CA ASP A 500 11.55 -6.44 -21.37
C ASP A 500 12.82 -7.16 -20.90
N LEU A 501 13.26 -8.16 -21.64
CA LEU A 501 14.50 -8.93 -21.44
C LEU A 501 15.25 -9.05 -22.76
N GLY A 502 16.57 -9.12 -22.68
CA GLY A 502 17.42 -9.28 -23.86
C GLY A 502 17.68 -7.98 -24.60
N ALA A 503 17.47 -7.98 -25.90
CA ALA A 503 17.58 -6.77 -26.71
C ALA A 503 16.35 -5.87 -26.50
N PRO A 504 16.52 -4.52 -26.43
CA PRO A 504 15.39 -3.64 -26.19
C PRO A 504 14.21 -3.83 -27.14
N GLY A 505 13.02 -4.04 -26.57
CA GLY A 505 11.79 -4.34 -27.31
C GLY A 505 11.62 -5.82 -27.62
N VAL A 506 10.77 -6.13 -28.63
CA VAL A 506 10.49 -7.52 -28.99
C VAL A 506 11.66 -8.16 -29.71
N ASP A 507 12.20 -9.25 -29.18
CA ASP A 507 13.39 -9.91 -29.72
C ASP A 507 13.18 -11.42 -30.03
N PRO A 508 14.09 -12.04 -30.85
CA PRO A 508 13.91 -13.42 -31.31
C PRO A 508 14.19 -14.49 -30.23
N VAL A 509 14.60 -14.12 -29.02
CA VAL A 509 14.93 -15.05 -27.93
C VAL A 509 13.86 -15.01 -26.86
N TYR A 510 13.57 -13.82 -26.34
CA TYR A 510 12.63 -13.62 -25.23
C TYR A 510 11.23 -13.20 -25.69
N GLY A 511 11.03 -12.96 -27.00
CA GLY A 511 9.78 -12.44 -27.52
C GLY A 511 9.47 -11.04 -26.96
N VAL A 512 8.33 -10.88 -26.28
CA VAL A 512 7.94 -9.62 -25.63
C VAL A 512 8.57 -9.44 -24.23
N GLY A 513 9.26 -10.48 -23.72
CA GLY A 513 9.92 -10.44 -22.41
C GLY A 513 9.31 -11.38 -21.36
N LEU A 514 9.54 -11.08 -20.09
CA LEU A 514 9.15 -11.88 -18.93
C LEU A 514 7.75 -11.53 -18.44
N LEU A 515 6.96 -12.55 -18.13
CA LEU A 515 5.68 -12.38 -17.45
C LEU A 515 5.81 -11.52 -16.18
N ASP A 516 5.02 -10.46 -16.07
CA ASP A 516 4.87 -9.65 -14.87
C ASP A 516 3.39 -9.63 -14.45
N VAL A 517 3.06 -10.43 -13.42
CA VAL A 517 1.68 -10.59 -12.97
C VAL A 517 1.15 -9.29 -12.35
N THR A 518 1.95 -8.58 -11.58
CA THR A 518 1.56 -7.30 -10.98
C THR A 518 1.36 -6.22 -12.04
N ALA A 519 2.27 -6.13 -13.02
CA ALA A 519 2.13 -5.17 -14.11
C ALA A 519 0.88 -5.45 -14.97
N SER A 520 0.51 -6.72 -15.19
CA SER A 520 -0.73 -7.07 -15.90
C SER A 520 -1.99 -6.54 -15.18
N GLN A 521 -1.94 -6.37 -13.88
CA GLN A 521 -3.03 -5.84 -13.05
C GLN A 521 -3.05 -4.31 -12.99
N SER A 522 -2.04 -3.65 -13.56
CA SER A 522 -1.88 -2.20 -13.61
C SER A 522 -2.27 -1.64 -15.00
N PRO A 523 -2.53 -0.32 -15.13
CA PRO A 523 -2.73 0.28 -16.44
C PRO A 523 -1.51 0.10 -17.36
N LEU A 524 -1.73 -0.27 -18.61
CA LEU A 524 -0.67 -0.38 -19.62
C LEU A 524 -0.10 1.00 -20.02
N ASP A 525 -0.96 2.02 -20.01
CA ASP A 525 -0.56 3.39 -20.36
C ASP A 525 -1.38 4.39 -19.54
N PHE A 526 -0.75 4.95 -18.51
CA PHE A 526 -1.38 5.92 -17.62
C PHE A 526 -1.86 7.19 -18.36
N ASN A 527 -1.26 7.53 -19.52
CA ASN A 527 -1.66 8.70 -20.31
C ASN A 527 -2.98 8.48 -21.04
N LYS A 528 -3.38 7.23 -21.26
CA LYS A 528 -4.64 6.86 -21.89
C LYS A 528 -5.78 6.67 -20.92
N LEU A 529 -5.51 6.74 -19.62
CA LEU A 529 -6.56 6.64 -18.61
C LEU A 529 -7.59 7.74 -18.80
N LYS A 530 -8.84 7.34 -18.72
CA LYS A 530 -10.00 8.19 -18.77
C LYS A 530 -10.67 8.21 -17.42
N TRP A 531 -11.31 9.33 -17.12
CA TRP A 531 -12.13 9.48 -15.95
C TRP A 531 -13.48 10.04 -16.38
N TYR A 532 -14.53 9.65 -15.70
CA TYR A 532 -15.86 10.13 -16.02
C TYR A 532 -16.39 10.95 -14.85
N GLN A 533 -16.77 12.19 -15.17
CA GLN A 533 -17.57 13.01 -14.28
C GLN A 533 -19.05 12.79 -14.56
N VAL A 534 -19.87 12.94 -13.53
CA VAL A 534 -21.33 12.99 -13.71
C VAL A 534 -21.71 14.42 -14.12
N ASP A 535 -22.35 14.58 -15.28
CA ASP A 535 -22.80 15.89 -15.76
C ASP A 535 -24.05 16.39 -15.02
N ASP A 536 -24.50 17.61 -15.33
CA ASP A 536 -25.67 18.24 -14.71
C ASP A 536 -26.98 17.49 -15.02
N LYS A 537 -26.97 16.57 -15.99
CA LYS A 537 -28.08 15.71 -16.37
C LYS A 537 -27.99 14.30 -15.76
N GLY A 538 -26.98 14.05 -14.88
CA GLY A 538 -26.76 12.77 -14.26
C GLY A 538 -26.13 11.73 -15.20
N LYS A 539 -25.50 12.12 -16.30
CA LYS A 539 -24.87 11.21 -17.27
C LYS A 539 -23.34 11.22 -17.16
N PRO A 540 -22.70 10.10 -17.49
CA PRO A 540 -21.24 10.05 -17.58
C PRO A 540 -20.71 11.02 -18.66
N LYS A 541 -19.76 11.89 -18.27
CA LYS A 541 -19.02 12.76 -19.19
C LYS A 541 -17.56 12.40 -19.14
N GLU A 542 -17.02 11.88 -20.24
CA GLU A 542 -15.62 11.47 -20.34
C GLU A 542 -14.65 12.66 -20.24
N GLN A 543 -13.54 12.44 -19.56
CA GLN A 543 -12.40 13.35 -19.48
C GLN A 543 -11.10 12.53 -19.45
N ALA A 544 -10.05 13.02 -20.08
CA ALA A 544 -8.73 12.43 -19.94
C ALA A 544 -8.20 12.69 -18.52
N LEU A 545 -7.71 11.66 -17.82
CA LEU A 545 -7.18 11.81 -16.47
C LEU A 545 -5.98 12.78 -16.46
N LYS A 546 -5.15 12.77 -17.51
CA LYS A 546 -4.02 13.69 -17.69
C LYS A 546 -4.41 15.17 -17.74
N ASP A 547 -5.66 15.48 -18.12
CA ASP A 547 -6.15 16.86 -18.15
C ASP A 547 -6.55 17.35 -16.74
N VAL A 548 -6.80 16.41 -15.82
CA VAL A 548 -7.07 16.68 -14.40
C VAL A 548 -5.78 16.78 -13.61
N ILE A 549 -4.79 15.97 -14.00
CA ILE A 549 -3.49 15.86 -13.31
C ILE A 549 -2.41 16.33 -14.29
N LYS A 550 -2.01 17.60 -14.20
CA LYS A 550 -0.87 18.13 -14.99
C LYS A 550 0.36 18.25 -14.09
N THR A 551 1.48 17.70 -14.55
CA THR A 551 2.77 17.78 -13.87
C THR A 551 3.43 19.15 -14.06
N VAL A 552 4.03 19.70 -13.01
CA VAL A 552 4.64 21.03 -12.97
C VAL A 552 6.10 21.01 -13.45
N GLY A 553 6.48 22.07 -14.14
CA GLY A 553 7.77 22.44 -14.66
C GLY A 553 9.01 21.64 -14.30
N GLY A 554 9.61 20.97 -15.33
CA GLY A 554 10.81 20.14 -15.17
C GLY A 554 10.57 18.65 -14.93
N LEU A 555 9.35 18.24 -14.66
CA LEU A 555 8.95 16.82 -14.60
C LEU A 555 8.44 16.35 -15.96
N PRO A 556 8.48 15.05 -16.26
CA PRO A 556 8.04 14.52 -17.54
C PRO A 556 6.61 14.93 -17.85
N THR A 557 6.37 15.38 -19.08
CA THR A 557 5.05 15.76 -19.59
C THR A 557 4.08 14.58 -19.72
N THR A 558 4.56 13.37 -19.45
CA THR A 558 3.82 12.11 -19.50
C THR A 558 3.50 11.64 -18.08
N LEU A 559 2.27 11.18 -17.84
CA LEU A 559 1.92 10.49 -16.62
C LEU A 559 2.67 9.16 -16.60
N THR A 560 3.45 8.95 -15.55
CA THR A 560 4.13 7.69 -15.29
C THR A 560 3.48 6.99 -14.10
N GLU A 561 3.72 5.69 -13.96
CA GLU A 561 3.28 4.95 -12.78
C GLU A 561 3.73 5.65 -11.48
N ALA A 562 4.97 6.14 -11.44
CA ALA A 562 5.49 6.88 -10.31
C ALA A 562 4.71 8.18 -10.03
N SER A 563 4.28 8.92 -11.06
CA SER A 563 3.50 10.16 -10.87
C SER A 563 2.07 9.86 -10.40
N VAL A 564 1.40 8.85 -10.95
CA VAL A 564 0.07 8.42 -10.49
C VAL A 564 0.16 7.78 -9.11
N SER A 565 1.15 6.94 -8.85
CA SER A 565 1.43 6.35 -7.54
C SER A 565 1.74 7.41 -6.49
N THR A 566 2.48 8.48 -6.85
CA THR A 566 2.75 9.60 -5.94
C THR A 566 1.47 10.34 -5.59
N VAL A 567 0.60 10.61 -6.55
CA VAL A 567 -0.73 11.21 -6.32
C VAL A 567 -1.56 10.34 -5.39
N VAL A 568 -1.61 9.05 -5.63
CA VAL A 568 -2.38 8.09 -4.82
C VAL A 568 -1.77 7.89 -3.44
N SER A 569 -0.44 7.78 -3.32
CA SER A 569 0.25 7.50 -2.05
C SER A 569 0.38 8.73 -1.15
N THR A 570 0.67 9.91 -1.70
CA THR A 570 0.77 11.16 -0.92
C THR A 570 -0.58 11.53 -0.32
N SER A 571 -1.66 11.20 -1.00
CA SER A 571 -3.00 11.51 -0.52
C SER A 571 -3.49 10.63 0.62
N MET A 572 -2.96 9.41 0.80
CA MET A 572 -3.50 8.44 1.75
C MET A 572 -2.79 8.41 3.11
N SER A 573 -1.51 8.75 3.18
CA SER A 573 -0.72 8.59 4.42
C SER A 573 -0.56 9.86 5.27
N GLU A 574 -0.88 11.03 4.73
CA GLU A 574 -0.36 12.28 5.27
C GLU A 574 -1.42 13.39 5.42
N GLN A 575 -2.63 13.18 4.94
CA GLN A 575 -3.70 14.17 5.06
C GLN A 575 -4.56 13.90 6.29
N GLN A 576 -4.61 14.86 7.20
CA GLN A 576 -5.59 14.85 8.28
C GLN A 576 -6.94 15.30 7.73
N LEU A 577 -7.67 14.39 7.10
CA LEU A 577 -9.08 14.62 6.76
C LEU A 577 -9.91 14.66 8.05
N LYS A 578 -10.91 15.53 8.08
CA LYS A 578 -11.81 15.66 9.23
C LYS A 578 -12.86 14.55 9.32
N PHE A 579 -12.85 13.64 8.36
CA PHE A 579 -13.76 12.49 8.30
C PHE A 579 -13.02 11.29 7.72
N ASP A 580 -13.49 10.10 8.03
CA ASP A 580 -12.95 8.87 7.45
C ASP A 580 -13.45 8.71 6.01
N ALA A 581 -12.51 8.73 5.07
CA ALA A 581 -12.78 8.54 3.63
C ALA A 581 -12.54 7.09 3.16
N LYS A 582 -12.31 6.15 4.10
CA LYS A 582 -12.14 4.74 3.76
C LYS A 582 -13.39 4.17 3.10
N GLY A 583 -13.18 3.37 2.06
CA GLY A 583 -14.30 2.77 1.30
C GLY A 583 -14.96 3.71 0.28
N MET A 584 -14.46 4.94 0.14
CA MET A 584 -14.89 5.86 -0.91
C MET A 584 -13.92 5.78 -2.08
N TYR A 585 -14.44 5.47 -3.29
CA TYR A 585 -13.64 5.35 -4.50
C TYR A 585 -14.22 6.17 -5.64
N PHE A 586 -13.36 6.67 -6.52
CA PHE A 586 -13.70 7.05 -7.89
C PHE A 586 -12.94 6.13 -8.86
N TYR A 587 -13.29 6.13 -10.14
CA TYR A 587 -12.77 5.14 -11.07
C TYR A 587 -12.10 5.80 -12.26
N ALA A 588 -10.90 5.32 -12.57
CA ALA A 588 -10.23 5.55 -13.83
C ALA A 588 -10.48 4.36 -14.76
N PHE A 589 -10.54 4.61 -16.06
CA PHE A 589 -10.83 3.61 -17.07
C PHE A 589 -9.72 3.58 -18.11
N GLU A 590 -9.24 2.40 -18.42
CA GLU A 590 -8.31 2.19 -19.53
C GLU A 590 -9.03 1.62 -20.73
N PRO A 591 -9.03 2.32 -21.88
CA PRO A 591 -9.62 1.80 -23.11
C PRO A 591 -8.71 0.71 -23.72
N LEU A 592 -9.29 -0.42 -24.10
CA LEU A 592 -8.62 -1.62 -24.62
C LEU A 592 -9.22 -2.05 -25.96
N GLY A 593 -9.19 -1.19 -26.96
CA GLY A 593 -9.76 -1.55 -28.27
C GLY A 593 -11.27 -1.79 -28.21
N GLY A 594 -11.72 -3.05 -28.00
CA GLY A 594 -13.14 -3.41 -27.95
C GLY A 594 -13.82 -3.24 -26.60
N THR A 595 -13.05 -3.03 -25.50
CA THR A 595 -13.55 -2.95 -24.13
C THR A 595 -12.74 -1.96 -23.30
N THR A 596 -13.06 -1.88 -22.02
CA THR A 596 -12.31 -1.10 -21.02
C THR A 596 -12.11 -1.92 -19.77
N ARG A 597 -11.10 -1.58 -18.96
CA ARG A 597 -10.99 -2.03 -17.57
C ARG A 597 -10.96 -0.85 -16.63
N ASP A 598 -11.54 -1.03 -15.46
CA ASP A 598 -11.66 -0.01 -14.44
C ASP A 598 -10.64 -0.18 -13.33
N PHE A 599 -10.21 0.94 -12.77
CA PHE A 599 -9.30 1.01 -11.63
C PHE A 599 -9.94 1.87 -10.55
N ALA A 600 -10.24 1.27 -9.41
CA ALA A 600 -10.74 1.99 -8.26
C ALA A 600 -9.62 2.81 -7.61
N ILE A 601 -9.82 4.12 -7.52
CA ILE A 601 -8.90 5.06 -6.91
C ILE A 601 -9.56 5.60 -5.64
N PRO A 602 -8.89 5.55 -4.47
CA PRO A 602 -9.48 6.09 -3.24
C PRO A 602 -9.88 7.56 -3.41
N LEU A 603 -11.09 7.92 -2.99
CA LEU A 603 -11.58 9.29 -3.09
C LEU A 603 -10.71 10.27 -2.29
N SER A 604 -10.09 9.78 -1.20
CA SER A 604 -9.12 10.55 -0.41
C SER A 604 -7.97 11.11 -1.25
N SER A 605 -7.61 10.48 -2.36
CA SER A 605 -6.59 10.99 -3.29
C SER A 605 -6.98 12.29 -4.01
N LYS A 606 -8.27 12.58 -4.09
CA LYS A 606 -8.81 13.85 -4.62
C LYS A 606 -8.97 14.92 -3.55
N LEU A 607 -8.89 14.57 -2.29
CA LEU A 607 -9.16 15.45 -1.18
C LEU A 607 -7.85 15.98 -0.59
N ILE A 608 -7.81 17.27 -0.32
CA ILE A 608 -6.65 17.94 0.26
C ILE A 608 -7.05 18.57 1.58
N GLY A 609 -6.47 18.11 2.68
CA GLY A 609 -6.60 18.70 3.99
C GLY A 609 -5.85 20.03 4.12
N GLN A 610 -6.01 20.75 5.23
CA GLN A 610 -5.37 22.03 5.45
C GLN A 610 -3.88 21.92 5.77
N ASN A 611 -3.50 20.98 6.59
CA ASN A 611 -2.14 20.79 7.06
C ASN A 611 -1.60 19.45 6.55
N VAL A 612 -1.11 19.45 5.30
CA VAL A 612 -0.40 18.29 4.74
C VAL A 612 1.00 18.30 5.37
N ILE A 613 1.25 17.38 6.32
CA ILE A 613 2.61 17.08 6.77
C ILE A 613 3.09 15.93 5.92
N THR A 614 3.93 16.20 4.93
CA THR A 614 4.51 15.13 4.13
C THR A 614 5.61 14.41 4.91
N ALA A 615 5.65 13.09 4.87
CA ALA A 615 6.73 12.29 5.48
C ALA A 615 8.12 12.69 4.91
N ASN A 616 8.12 13.29 3.72
CA ASN A 616 9.27 13.84 3.04
C ASN A 616 9.47 15.36 3.27
N GLY A 617 8.58 16.01 4.00
CA GLY A 617 8.57 17.47 4.21
C GLY A 617 9.72 18.01 5.05
N GLY A 618 10.52 17.13 5.61
CA GLY A 618 11.80 17.41 6.17
C GLY A 618 11.81 18.48 7.27
N GLN A 619 12.96 19.11 7.37
CA GLN A 619 13.36 20.02 8.43
C GLN A 619 12.49 21.29 8.52
N GLU A 620 11.98 21.82 7.42
CA GLU A 620 11.17 23.04 7.39
C GLU A 620 9.76 22.87 7.98
N GLN A 621 9.10 21.74 7.72
CA GLN A 621 7.80 21.44 8.31
C GLN A 621 7.89 21.25 9.82
N PHE A 622 8.92 20.54 10.26
CA PHE A 622 9.20 20.34 11.66
C PHE A 622 9.52 21.67 12.36
N GLN A 623 10.31 22.53 11.72
CA GLN A 623 10.61 23.86 12.24
C GLN A 623 9.35 24.74 12.34
N SER A 624 8.48 24.74 11.33
CA SER A 624 7.22 25.48 11.36
C SER A 624 6.30 25.00 12.48
N TYR A 625 6.18 23.68 12.65
CA TYR A 625 5.43 23.09 13.75
C TYR A 625 6.02 23.49 15.11
N LEU A 626 7.33 23.35 15.26
CA LEU A 626 8.06 23.74 16.46
C LEU A 626 7.84 25.21 16.79
N LEU A 627 7.94 26.10 15.81
CA LEU A 627 7.71 27.54 15.97
C LEU A 627 6.26 27.83 16.40
N SER A 628 5.28 27.14 15.85
CA SER A 628 3.88 27.30 16.25
C SER A 628 3.64 26.93 17.71
N ARG A 629 4.26 25.85 18.17
CA ARG A 629 4.14 25.39 19.57
C ARG A 629 4.92 26.26 20.56
N MET A 630 6.01 26.86 20.14
CA MET A 630 6.80 27.74 21.01
C MET A 630 6.11 29.03 21.34
N ASN A 631 5.26 29.55 20.46
CA ASN A 631 4.49 30.76 20.75
C ASN A 631 3.48 30.55 21.89
N VAL A 632 3.09 29.31 22.19
CA VAL A 632 2.19 28.97 23.31
C VAL A 632 2.76 29.39 24.66
N TRP A 633 4.04 29.12 24.93
CA TRP A 633 4.62 29.46 26.22
C TRP A 633 4.97 30.92 26.33
N VAL A 634 5.28 31.62 25.23
CA VAL A 634 5.44 33.05 25.17
C VAL A 634 4.12 33.74 25.55
N ALA A 635 2.99 33.30 24.98
CA ALA A 635 1.67 33.81 25.32
C ALA A 635 1.31 33.54 26.79
N ALA A 636 1.66 32.36 27.34
CA ALA A 636 1.45 32.02 28.74
C ALA A 636 2.26 32.93 29.69
N GLN A 637 3.50 33.25 29.32
CA GLN A 637 4.32 34.21 30.10
C GLN A 637 3.75 35.64 30.07
N ALA A 638 3.30 36.07 28.90
CA ALA A 638 2.65 37.40 28.78
C ALA A 638 1.36 37.47 29.60
N ALA A 639 0.52 36.43 29.56
CA ALA A 639 -0.70 36.36 30.37
C ALA A 639 -0.44 36.36 31.90
N ALA A 640 0.72 35.89 32.34
CA ALA A 640 1.12 35.88 33.77
C ALA A 640 1.72 37.21 34.26
N GLY A 641 1.62 38.30 33.50
CA GLY A 641 2.04 39.62 33.88
C GLY A 641 3.57 39.86 33.86
N GLY A 642 4.31 39.01 33.15
CA GLY A 642 5.72 39.21 32.87
C GLY A 642 5.93 40.36 31.90
N LYS A 643 6.43 41.52 32.36
CA LYS A 643 6.95 42.58 31.50
C LYS A 643 8.15 41.99 30.76
N THR A 644 7.95 41.59 29.53
CA THR A 644 8.86 40.70 28.87
C THR A 644 9.70 41.43 27.81
N LYS A 645 10.96 41.71 28.13
CA LYS A 645 12.00 41.80 27.10
C LYS A 645 12.01 40.59 26.16
N PHE A 646 11.39 39.47 26.60
CA PHE A 646 11.24 38.22 25.89
C PHE A 646 10.13 38.26 24.82
N ALA A 647 9.04 38.94 25.03
CA ALA A 647 8.02 39.19 24.00
C ALA A 647 8.61 39.98 22.83
N ALA A 648 9.41 41.01 23.14
CA ALA A 648 10.12 41.78 22.12
C ALA A 648 11.17 40.96 21.37
N ALA A 649 11.89 40.06 22.04
CA ALA A 649 12.88 39.17 21.42
C ALA A 649 12.24 38.10 20.51
N ASN A 650 10.95 37.80 20.67
CA ASN A 650 10.20 36.90 19.82
C ASN A 650 9.25 37.64 18.85
N GLY A 651 9.46 38.94 18.65
CA GLY A 651 8.69 39.73 17.70
C GLY A 651 7.32 40.19 18.19
N PHE A 652 6.92 39.93 19.43
CA PHE A 652 5.72 40.52 20.03
C PHE A 652 6.04 41.92 20.53
N VAL A 653 5.43 42.90 19.89
CA VAL A 653 5.46 44.30 20.39
C VAL A 653 4.04 44.67 20.81
N GLU A 654 3.83 44.91 22.10
CA GLU A 654 2.59 45.43 22.62
C GLU A 654 2.87 46.82 23.15
N ASP A 655 2.31 47.83 22.51
CA ASP A 655 2.46 49.20 22.99
C ASP A 655 1.64 49.40 24.26
N ALA A 656 2.14 50.24 25.16
CA ALA A 656 1.39 50.61 26.34
C ALA A 656 0.06 51.28 25.96
N PRO A 657 -1.05 51.02 26.68
CA PRO A 657 -2.32 51.60 26.34
C PRO A 657 -2.20 53.13 26.44
N VAL A 658 -2.58 53.80 25.38
CA VAL A 658 -2.60 55.27 25.30
C VAL A 658 -4.04 55.73 25.63
N PRO A 659 -4.26 56.40 26.74
CA PRO A 659 -5.56 56.99 27.06
C PRO A 659 -5.84 58.15 26.10
N ASN A 660 -7.11 58.22 25.64
CA ASN A 660 -7.57 59.32 24.81
C ASN A 660 -8.48 60.25 25.56
N SER A 661 -8.85 61.39 24.97
CA SER A 661 -9.73 62.39 25.58
C SER A 661 -11.16 61.90 25.86
N TRP A 662 -11.50 60.70 25.43
CA TRP A 662 -12.81 60.06 25.59
C TRP A 662 -12.83 59.00 26.68
N GLY A 663 -11.79 58.90 27.49
CA GLY A 663 -11.69 57.90 28.57
C GLY A 663 -11.46 56.47 28.07
N MET A 664 -11.08 56.28 26.81
CA MET A 664 -10.77 54.98 26.22
C MET A 664 -9.27 54.80 26.18
N SER A 665 -8.80 53.55 26.26
CA SER A 665 -7.42 53.17 26.02
C SER A 665 -7.28 52.48 24.68
N MET A 666 -6.20 52.77 23.97
CA MET A 666 -5.86 52.14 22.70
C MET A 666 -4.55 51.35 22.84
N THR A 667 -4.54 50.14 22.42
CA THR A 667 -3.36 49.27 22.40
C THR A 667 -3.14 48.70 20.99
N VAL A 668 -1.93 48.84 20.47
CA VAL A 668 -1.51 48.22 19.21
C VAL A 668 -0.56 47.07 19.51
N SER A 669 -0.82 45.92 18.94
CA SER A 669 0.05 44.75 19.08
C SER A 669 0.46 44.29 17.69
N ILE A 670 1.74 44.06 17.48
CA ILE A 670 2.30 43.55 16.22
C ILE A 670 3.17 42.33 16.56
N ALA A 671 3.01 41.28 15.79
CA ALA A 671 3.81 40.05 15.92
C ALA A 671 4.09 39.41 14.55
N PRO A 672 5.13 38.59 14.41
CA PRO A 672 5.30 37.80 13.22
C PRO A 672 4.07 36.91 12.97
N ARG A 673 3.69 36.81 11.71
CA ARG A 673 2.58 35.92 11.31
C ARG A 673 3.04 34.46 11.40
N PRO A 674 2.31 33.56 12.05
CA PRO A 674 2.64 32.15 12.04
C PRO A 674 2.56 31.61 10.60
N ALA A 675 3.57 30.88 10.18
CA ALA A 675 3.53 30.17 8.91
C ALA A 675 2.45 29.07 8.96
N HIS A 676 1.52 29.08 8.03
CA HIS A 676 0.60 27.97 7.81
C HIS A 676 1.18 27.10 6.71
N TYR A 677 1.63 25.92 7.07
CA TYR A 677 2.21 25.00 6.11
C TYR A 677 1.18 24.62 5.02
N GLY A 678 1.66 24.46 3.78
CA GLY A 678 0.82 24.13 2.62
C GLY A 678 0.07 25.31 2.01
N PHE A 679 0.24 26.52 2.56
CA PHE A 679 -0.34 27.73 2.01
C PHE A 679 0.70 28.82 1.80
N ARG A 680 0.65 29.43 0.62
CA ARG A 680 1.46 30.60 0.32
C ARG A 680 0.99 31.77 1.16
N GLN A 681 1.89 32.41 1.86
CA GLN A 681 1.56 33.63 2.61
C GLN A 681 1.45 34.80 1.62
N ASP A 682 0.25 35.01 1.09
CA ASP A 682 -0.05 36.25 0.36
C ASP A 682 -0.44 37.30 1.40
N GLY A 683 0.27 38.40 1.49
CA GLY A 683 0.02 39.51 2.42
C GLY A 683 1.17 39.74 3.40
N PRO A 684 0.93 40.56 4.45
CA PRO A 684 2.02 40.95 5.36
C PRO A 684 2.55 39.79 6.18
N ASP A 685 3.88 39.77 6.39
CA ASP A 685 4.57 38.77 7.21
C ASP A 685 4.34 38.95 8.72
N TYR A 686 3.50 39.90 9.09
CA TYR A 686 3.15 40.21 10.48
C TYR A 686 1.64 40.12 10.67
N GLN A 687 1.24 39.80 11.91
CA GLN A 687 -0.11 39.93 12.40
C GLN A 687 -0.20 41.22 13.21
N SER A 688 -1.39 41.84 13.23
CA SER A 688 -1.63 43.07 13.94
C SER A 688 -2.96 43.04 14.67
N ARG A 689 -3.03 43.70 15.79
CA ARG A 689 -4.24 43.89 16.58
C ARG A 689 -4.30 45.31 17.12
N LEU A 690 -5.39 46.00 16.83
CA LEU A 690 -5.76 47.24 17.45
C LEU A 690 -6.88 46.94 18.45
N LYS A 691 -6.67 47.22 19.72
CA LYS A 691 -7.67 47.09 20.79
C LYS A 691 -8.02 48.47 21.30
N ILE A 692 -9.28 48.81 21.32
CA ILE A 692 -9.83 50.03 21.88
C ILE A 692 -10.72 49.59 23.06
N ALA A 693 -10.39 50.00 24.26
CA ALA A 693 -11.09 49.60 25.47
C ALA A 693 -11.60 50.84 26.20
N GLY A 694 -12.91 50.92 26.35
CA GLY A 694 -13.63 51.86 27.21
C GLY A 694 -14.13 51.15 28.47
N GLU A 695 -14.97 51.85 29.28
CA GLU A 695 -15.47 51.32 30.55
C GLU A 695 -16.31 50.04 30.36
N LYS A 696 -17.18 50.00 29.35
CA LYS A 696 -18.10 48.89 29.07
C LYS A 696 -17.90 48.25 27.70
N VAL A 697 -17.19 48.90 26.80
CA VAL A 697 -17.02 48.47 25.42
C VAL A 697 -15.56 48.16 25.12
N VAL A 698 -15.33 47.02 24.55
CA VAL A 698 -14.03 46.66 23.99
C VAL A 698 -14.20 46.33 22.52
N SER A 699 -13.47 47.03 21.66
CA SER A 699 -13.43 46.77 20.21
C SER A 699 -12.03 46.30 19.83
N GLN A 700 -11.94 45.26 19.01
CA GLN A 700 -10.69 44.74 18.49
C GLN A 700 -10.80 44.59 16.97
N PHE A 701 -9.76 45.06 16.25
CA PHE A 701 -9.65 44.94 14.83
C PHE A 701 -8.23 44.48 14.49
N GLY A 702 -8.07 43.68 13.44
CA GLY A 702 -6.73 43.27 13.10
C GLY A 702 -6.65 42.34 11.88
N PHE A 703 -5.42 41.83 11.73
CA PHE A 703 -5.05 40.90 10.71
C PHE A 703 -4.24 39.76 11.34
N GLY A 704 -4.57 38.49 11.03
CA GLY A 704 -3.88 37.32 11.50
C GLY A 704 -4.74 36.50 12.48
N ASP A 705 -4.51 36.61 13.77
CA ASP A 705 -5.01 35.66 14.76
C ASP A 705 -6.44 35.98 15.27
N GLY A 706 -7.41 35.93 14.36
CA GLY A 706 -8.82 36.21 14.64
C GLY A 706 -9.45 35.22 15.62
N ALA A 707 -9.06 33.95 15.61
CA ALA A 707 -9.62 32.96 16.53
C ALA A 707 -9.33 33.29 18.00
N VAL A 708 -8.10 33.67 18.31
CA VAL A 708 -7.71 34.10 19.68
C VAL A 708 -8.39 35.41 20.08
N ALA A 709 -8.60 36.31 19.13
CA ALA A 709 -9.24 37.60 19.40
C ALA A 709 -10.73 37.49 19.70
N LEU A 710 -11.42 36.49 19.15
CA LEU A 710 -12.85 36.28 19.26
C LEU A 710 -13.25 35.34 20.41
N ALA A 711 -12.48 34.27 20.65
CA ALA A 711 -12.90 33.16 21.51
C ALA A 711 -12.76 33.42 23.03
N ASN A 712 -11.78 34.22 23.46
CA ASN A 712 -11.54 34.69 24.84
C ASN A 712 -11.65 33.65 25.98
N VAL A 713 -11.17 32.41 25.76
CA VAL A 713 -11.13 31.39 26.83
C VAL A 713 -9.81 31.50 27.59
N ARG A 714 -9.91 31.78 28.92
CA ARG A 714 -8.73 31.88 29.77
C ARG A 714 -7.94 30.57 29.77
N GLY A 715 -6.62 30.66 29.58
CA GLY A 715 -5.75 29.47 29.50
C GLY A 715 -5.63 28.85 28.14
N LEU A 716 -6.46 29.24 27.14
CA LEU A 716 -6.41 28.85 25.76
C LEU A 716 -6.17 30.07 24.86
N ASN A 717 -4.95 30.57 24.84
CA ASN A 717 -4.62 31.91 24.31
C ASN A 717 -3.69 31.84 23.09
N SER A 718 -3.40 30.66 22.56
CA SER A 718 -2.52 30.46 21.39
C SER A 718 -3.33 30.11 20.16
N ALA A 719 -2.90 30.58 19.00
CA ALA A 719 -3.47 30.19 17.71
C ALA A 719 -3.54 28.67 17.55
N SER A 720 -2.53 27.93 18.05
CA SER A 720 -2.50 26.47 17.99
C SER A 720 -3.60 25.78 18.82
N ASP A 721 -4.18 26.42 19.81
CA ASP A 721 -5.30 25.88 20.60
C ASP A 721 -6.59 25.82 19.76
N TYR A 722 -6.68 26.69 18.75
CA TYR A 722 -7.79 26.81 17.81
C TYR A 722 -7.52 26.14 16.46
N ASP A 723 -6.34 25.56 16.27
CA ASP A 723 -5.99 24.83 15.04
C ASP A 723 -6.93 23.63 14.87
N SER A 724 -7.63 23.55 13.75
CA SER A 724 -8.61 22.51 13.50
C SER A 724 -8.02 21.10 13.41
N ASP A 725 -6.71 20.98 13.18
CA ASP A 725 -5.99 19.71 13.00
C ASP A 725 -5.26 19.26 14.27
N ARG A 726 -5.00 20.18 15.21
CA ARG A 726 -4.13 19.92 16.37
C ARG A 726 -4.71 20.36 17.69
N GLY A 727 -5.48 21.45 17.70
CA GLY A 727 -6.21 21.96 18.84
C GLY A 727 -7.69 21.64 18.77
N GLY A 728 -8.41 21.96 19.84
CA GLY A 728 -9.84 21.67 19.93
C GLY A 728 -10.66 22.77 20.59
N ALA A 729 -10.07 23.94 20.84
CA ALA A 729 -10.74 24.97 21.66
C ALA A 729 -11.96 25.61 20.99
N ASN A 730 -11.90 26.01 19.78
CA ASN A 730 -12.99 26.38 18.87
C ASN A 730 -12.45 26.31 17.42
N PRO A 731 -12.33 25.14 16.88
CA PRO A 731 -11.65 24.94 15.61
C PRO A 731 -12.38 25.56 14.41
N LEU A 732 -13.67 25.89 14.55
CA LEU A 732 -14.41 26.59 13.50
C LEU A 732 -13.86 28.01 13.30
N LEU A 733 -13.49 28.71 14.39
CA LEU A 733 -12.78 29.99 14.30
C LEU A 733 -11.39 29.81 13.70
N GLY A 734 -10.70 28.72 14.06
CA GLY A 734 -9.37 28.41 13.53
C GLY A 734 -9.35 28.23 12.02
N LEU A 735 -10.37 27.56 11.45
CA LEU A 735 -10.54 27.41 10.01
C LEU A 735 -10.66 28.74 9.25
N ALA A 736 -11.27 29.75 9.85
CA ALA A 736 -11.46 31.07 9.28
C ALA A 736 -10.42 32.12 9.77
N SER A 737 -9.47 31.73 10.62
CA SER A 737 -8.44 32.61 11.15
C SER A 737 -7.25 32.73 10.19
N GLY A 738 -6.58 33.87 10.21
CA GLY A 738 -5.38 34.13 9.37
C GLY A 738 -5.51 35.30 8.41
N GLY A 739 -6.66 35.93 8.32
CA GLY A 739 -6.90 37.18 7.58
C GLY A 739 -7.41 38.28 8.49
N THR A 740 -8.34 39.12 8.01
CA THR A 740 -8.90 40.20 8.78
C THR A 740 -9.93 39.72 9.82
N PHE A 741 -9.99 40.41 10.92
CA PHE A 741 -11.00 40.17 11.95
C PHE A 741 -11.50 41.47 12.60
N ALA A 742 -12.71 41.41 13.15
CA ALA A 742 -13.30 42.44 14.02
C ALA A 742 -14.05 41.75 15.15
N ASN A 743 -13.93 42.27 16.34
CA ASN A 743 -14.65 41.81 17.55
C ASN A 743 -15.13 42.99 18.35
N PHE A 744 -16.37 42.96 18.82
CA PHE A 744 -16.98 43.91 19.70
C PHE A 744 -17.47 43.17 20.95
N ALA A 745 -17.09 43.63 22.11
CA ALA A 745 -17.53 43.08 23.37
C ALA A 745 -18.14 44.19 24.23
N TYR A 746 -19.23 43.86 24.93
CA TYR A 746 -19.95 44.76 25.83
C TYR A 746 -20.12 44.11 27.18
N ALA A 747 -19.67 44.79 28.22
CA ALA A 747 -19.88 44.38 29.61
C ALA A 747 -21.29 44.76 30.07
N MET A 748 -22.17 43.78 30.16
CA MET A 748 -23.56 43.95 30.66
C MET A 748 -23.56 44.35 32.13
N ASN A 749 -22.65 43.73 32.88
CA ASN A 749 -22.37 44.02 34.30
C ASN A 749 -20.95 43.47 34.65
N ASP A 750 -20.56 43.54 35.91
CA ASP A 750 -19.23 43.11 36.38
C ASP A 750 -18.92 41.62 36.18
N LYS A 751 -19.96 40.81 35.91
CA LYS A 751 -19.84 39.35 35.74
C LYS A 751 -20.11 38.86 34.34
N LEU A 752 -20.90 39.58 33.54
CA LEU A 752 -21.37 39.14 32.24
C LEU A 752 -20.90 40.09 31.14
N GLN A 753 -20.12 39.56 30.19
CA GLN A 753 -19.75 40.24 28.97
C GLN A 753 -20.31 39.46 27.77
N ILE A 754 -20.88 40.14 26.82
CA ILE A 754 -21.32 39.59 25.54
C ILE A 754 -20.40 40.08 24.41
N SER A 755 -20.19 39.27 23.40
CA SER A 755 -19.34 39.64 22.27
C SER A 755 -19.95 39.22 20.95
N ALA A 756 -19.63 39.96 19.90
CA ALA A 756 -19.97 39.62 18.52
C ALA A 756 -18.77 39.98 17.62
N GLY A 757 -18.42 39.08 16.73
CA GLY A 757 -17.27 39.31 15.83
C GLY A 757 -17.28 38.47 14.58
N THR A 758 -16.34 38.77 13.72
CA THR A 758 -16.11 38.02 12.47
C THR A 758 -14.63 37.88 12.22
N THR A 759 -14.28 36.78 11.60
CA THR A 759 -12.92 36.53 11.08
C THR A 759 -13.02 35.89 9.72
N GLN A 760 -12.04 36.15 8.86
CA GLN A 760 -11.98 35.57 7.53
C GLN A 760 -10.56 35.16 7.18
N ARG A 761 -10.48 34.14 6.34
CA ARG A 761 -9.23 33.61 5.77
C ARG A 761 -9.39 33.51 4.26
N ASP A 762 -8.37 33.97 3.56
CA ASP A 762 -8.25 33.88 2.13
C ASP A 762 -6.77 33.64 1.79
N VAL A 763 -6.43 32.40 1.46
CA VAL A 763 -5.05 31.98 1.25
C VAL A 763 -4.94 31.11 0.02
N ARG A 764 -3.78 31.19 -0.65
CA ARG A 764 -3.47 30.30 -1.79
C ARG A 764 -2.63 29.13 -1.29
N ARG A 765 -2.86 27.94 -1.87
CA ARG A 765 -1.99 26.79 -1.63
C ARG A 765 -0.64 27.01 -2.25
N ASP A 766 0.40 26.58 -1.56
CA ASP A 766 1.73 26.51 -2.11
C ASP A 766 1.82 25.27 -3.02
N ARG A 767 2.19 25.49 -4.30
CA ARG A 767 2.35 24.41 -5.27
C ARG A 767 3.58 23.56 -5.02
N SER A 768 4.58 24.11 -4.31
CA SER A 768 5.82 23.39 -3.95
C SER A 768 5.58 22.24 -2.96
N ASP A 769 4.50 22.31 -2.17
CA ASP A 769 4.17 21.31 -1.17
C ASP A 769 3.54 20.04 -1.74
N LEU A 770 3.16 20.05 -3.01
CA LEU A 770 2.57 18.93 -3.71
C LEU A 770 3.38 18.65 -4.98
N PRO A 771 4.60 18.10 -4.84
CA PRO A 771 5.47 17.84 -5.96
C PRO A 771 4.78 16.90 -6.97
N GLY A 772 4.76 17.33 -8.23
CA GLY A 772 4.17 16.57 -9.34
C GLY A 772 2.71 16.89 -9.65
N LEU A 773 2.03 17.75 -8.87
CA LEU A 773 0.65 18.17 -9.16
C LEU A 773 0.58 19.62 -9.63
N ASN A 774 0.02 19.82 -10.82
CA ASN A 774 -0.42 21.12 -11.28
C ASN A 774 -1.95 21.20 -11.13
N PHE A 775 -2.40 21.96 -10.15
CA PHE A 775 -3.83 22.21 -9.96
C PHE A 775 -4.31 23.22 -11.01
N ILE A 776 -4.66 22.74 -12.19
CA ILE A 776 -5.26 23.58 -13.19
C ILE A 776 -6.77 23.57 -12.96
N ASP A 777 -7.28 24.72 -12.54
CA ASP A 777 -8.72 25.02 -12.46
C ASP A 777 -9.53 24.08 -11.54
N THR A 778 -8.91 23.57 -10.48
CA THR A 778 -9.55 22.62 -9.56
C THR A 778 -10.34 23.30 -8.45
N GLY A 779 -10.20 24.61 -8.25
CA GLY A 779 -10.75 25.29 -7.08
C GLY A 779 -9.99 25.05 -5.76
N ALA A 780 -9.06 24.09 -5.74
CA ALA A 780 -8.24 23.79 -4.57
C ALA A 780 -7.04 24.74 -4.40
N GLU A 781 -6.76 25.58 -5.37
CA GLU A 781 -5.66 26.56 -5.32
C GLU A 781 -5.86 27.64 -4.27
N ARG A 782 -7.11 27.94 -3.94
CA ARG A 782 -7.47 29.00 -3.00
C ARG A 782 -8.44 28.47 -1.97
N TYR A 783 -8.09 28.65 -0.71
CA TYR A 783 -8.97 28.34 0.42
C TYR A 783 -9.57 29.65 0.96
N GLN A 784 -10.89 29.73 1.00
CA GLN A 784 -11.65 30.85 1.51
C GLN A 784 -12.64 30.38 2.58
N ALA A 785 -12.54 31.01 3.76
CA ALA A 785 -13.46 30.76 4.87
C ALA A 785 -13.77 32.07 5.59
N SER A 786 -15.00 32.16 6.12
CA SER A 786 -15.40 33.25 7.02
C SER A 786 -16.19 32.67 8.18
N ALA A 787 -15.99 33.22 9.38
CA ALA A 787 -16.74 32.83 10.55
C ALA A 787 -17.38 34.06 11.22
N GLN A 788 -18.65 33.93 11.63
CA GLN A 788 -19.37 34.83 12.52
C GLN A 788 -19.43 34.20 13.90
N HIS A 789 -19.18 34.99 14.93
CA HIS A 789 -19.08 34.52 16.30
C HIS A 789 -19.91 35.40 17.22
N PHE A 790 -20.66 34.76 18.11
CA PHE A 790 -21.39 35.38 19.20
C PHE A 790 -21.03 34.66 20.48
N GLY A 791 -20.57 35.41 21.48
CA GLY A 791 -20.07 34.87 22.73
C GLY A 791 -20.67 35.54 23.96
N ALA A 792 -20.76 34.79 25.05
CA ALA A 792 -21.06 35.27 26.38
C ALA A 792 -19.99 34.72 27.34
N ASP A 793 -19.33 35.61 28.09
CA ASP A 793 -18.33 35.28 29.10
C ASP A 793 -18.90 35.67 30.47
N TYR A 794 -19.03 34.68 31.37
CA TYR A 794 -19.54 34.83 32.71
C TYR A 794 -18.47 34.55 33.75
N ALA A 795 -18.12 35.59 34.53
CA ALA A 795 -17.21 35.49 35.65
C ALA A 795 -17.94 34.88 36.87
N VAL A 796 -17.74 33.59 37.11
CA VAL A 796 -18.32 32.84 38.24
C VAL A 796 -17.79 33.38 39.56
N ARG A 797 -16.48 33.58 39.63
CA ARG A 797 -15.73 34.17 40.72
C ARG A 797 -14.42 34.77 40.21
N PRO A 798 -13.71 35.59 40.97
CA PRO A 798 -12.38 36.05 40.55
C PRO A 798 -11.48 34.91 40.12
N GLY A 799 -10.92 34.98 38.94
CA GLY A 799 -10.05 33.95 38.35
C GLY A 799 -10.76 32.73 37.68
N VAL A 800 -12.09 32.66 37.70
CA VAL A 800 -12.85 31.58 37.06
C VAL A 800 -13.94 32.17 36.18
N ASN A 801 -13.87 31.82 34.86
CA ASN A 801 -14.89 32.23 33.90
C ASN A 801 -15.45 31.03 33.14
N VAL A 802 -16.67 31.14 32.68
CA VAL A 802 -17.37 30.22 31.79
C VAL A 802 -17.76 30.97 30.52
N VAL A 803 -17.37 30.44 29.39
CA VAL A 803 -17.64 31.04 28.09
C VAL A 803 -18.59 30.12 27.33
N GLY A 804 -19.68 30.66 26.84
CA GLY A 804 -20.57 30.00 25.89
C GLY A 804 -20.56 30.77 24.58
N SER A 805 -20.43 30.07 23.44
CA SER A 805 -20.44 30.78 22.17
C SER A 805 -21.11 29.97 21.05
N TYR A 806 -21.66 30.70 20.10
CA TYR A 806 -22.13 30.19 18.82
C TYR A 806 -21.23 30.72 17.70
N THR A 807 -20.79 29.81 16.84
CA THR A 807 -19.97 30.12 15.68
C THR A 807 -20.60 29.58 14.42
N ARG A 808 -20.79 30.42 13.40
CA ARG A 808 -21.19 30.05 12.07
C ARG A 808 -20.00 30.19 11.13
N LEU A 809 -19.50 29.07 10.63
CA LEU A 809 -18.45 29.01 9.62
C LEU A 809 -19.08 28.84 8.25
N HIS A 810 -18.62 29.63 7.28
CA HIS A 810 -18.91 29.46 5.88
C HIS A 810 -17.60 29.23 5.11
N GLU A 811 -17.53 28.13 4.40
CA GLU A 811 -16.37 27.77 3.56
C GLU A 811 -16.78 27.73 2.09
N ARG A 812 -15.97 28.34 1.23
CA ARG A 812 -16.17 28.29 -0.22
C ARG A 812 -15.38 27.11 -0.81
N SER A 813 -16.05 26.21 -1.52
CA SER A 813 -15.43 25.04 -2.17
C SER A 813 -14.63 24.16 -1.21
N ALA A 814 -15.06 24.06 0.04
CA ALA A 814 -14.41 23.25 1.06
C ALA A 814 -15.41 22.67 2.06
N LEU A 815 -15.00 21.63 2.76
CA LEU A 815 -15.71 20.95 3.84
C LEU A 815 -14.75 20.81 5.04
N LEU A 816 -14.96 21.58 6.09
CA LEU A 816 -14.15 21.57 7.33
C LEU A 816 -12.64 21.62 7.04
N GLY A 817 -12.24 22.53 6.14
CA GLY A 817 -10.85 22.67 5.70
C GLY A 817 -10.42 21.72 4.58
N THR A 818 -11.21 20.71 4.27
CA THR A 818 -10.92 19.76 3.19
C THR A 818 -11.41 20.33 1.86
N GLN A 819 -10.55 20.35 0.86
CA GLN A 819 -10.86 20.73 -0.53
C GLN A 819 -10.76 19.54 -1.45
N SER A 820 -11.43 19.59 -2.60
CA SER A 820 -11.32 18.59 -3.65
C SER A 820 -10.52 19.11 -4.82
N LEU A 821 -9.77 18.23 -5.48
CA LEU A 821 -9.13 18.51 -6.77
C LEU A 821 -10.17 18.70 -7.89
N ASP A 822 -11.39 18.22 -7.69
CA ASP A 822 -12.50 18.48 -8.62
C ASP A 822 -13.23 19.76 -8.22
N ALA A 823 -13.15 20.77 -9.05
CA ALA A 823 -13.79 22.07 -8.81
C ALA A 823 -15.32 21.99 -8.65
N LYS A 824 -15.94 20.88 -9.03
CA LYS A 824 -17.39 20.67 -8.90
C LYS A 824 -17.77 20.15 -7.53
N ASP A 825 -16.87 19.49 -6.82
CA ASP A 825 -17.09 19.07 -5.45
C ASP A 825 -17.11 20.31 -4.54
N PHE A 826 -18.09 20.37 -3.65
CA PHE A 826 -18.28 21.48 -2.72
C PHE A 826 -18.36 22.87 -3.39
N ARG A 827 -18.70 22.97 -4.69
CA ARG A 827 -18.63 24.21 -5.49
C ARG A 827 -19.32 25.41 -4.87
N GLN A 828 -20.46 25.21 -4.20
CA GLN A 828 -21.19 26.28 -3.51
C GLN A 828 -20.79 26.42 -2.04
N GLY A 829 -19.87 25.58 -1.58
CA GLY A 829 -19.34 25.59 -0.22
C GLY A 829 -20.21 24.87 0.80
N THR A 830 -19.80 25.02 2.06
CA THR A 830 -20.49 24.47 3.22
C THR A 830 -20.73 25.52 4.27
N THR A 831 -21.75 25.29 5.09
CA THR A 831 -22.01 26.07 6.31
C THR A 831 -22.00 25.13 7.51
N THR A 832 -21.22 25.52 8.53
CA THR A 832 -21.10 24.79 9.79
C THR A 832 -21.55 25.69 10.93
N ASP A 833 -22.57 25.23 11.66
CA ASP A 833 -23.05 25.88 12.88
C ASP A 833 -22.52 25.13 14.10
N GLY A 834 -21.82 25.81 15.01
CA GLY A 834 -21.21 25.20 16.18
C GLY A 834 -21.51 25.92 17.47
N LEU A 835 -21.67 25.13 18.53
CA LEU A 835 -21.77 25.61 19.93
C LEU A 835 -20.50 25.21 20.66
N THR A 836 -19.87 26.17 21.33
CA THR A 836 -18.67 25.95 22.13
C THR A 836 -18.93 26.35 23.56
N LEU A 837 -18.54 25.48 24.49
CA LEU A 837 -18.50 25.79 25.93
C LEU A 837 -17.06 25.74 26.39
N GLY A 838 -16.65 26.77 27.15
CA GLY A 838 -15.31 26.88 27.69
C GLY A 838 -15.34 27.24 29.19
N VAL A 839 -14.35 26.74 29.91
CA VAL A 839 -14.09 27.08 31.32
C VAL A 839 -12.63 27.45 31.46
N GLY A 840 -12.37 28.64 31.99
CA GLY A 840 -11.04 29.09 32.33
C GLY A 840 -10.92 29.29 33.85
N ALA A 841 -9.90 28.73 34.47
CA ALA A 841 -9.71 28.81 35.90
C ALA A 841 -8.25 29.14 36.25
N ASP A 842 -8.06 30.15 37.10
CA ASP A 842 -6.81 30.41 37.81
C ASP A 842 -6.82 29.59 39.11
N LEU A 843 -5.96 28.58 39.16
CA LEU A 843 -5.84 27.66 40.30
C LEU A 843 -4.89 28.18 41.39
N GLY A 844 -4.44 29.43 41.28
CA GLY A 844 -3.44 30.03 42.16
C GLY A 844 -2.01 29.59 41.84
N HIS A 845 -1.03 30.19 42.47
CA HIS A 845 0.39 29.87 42.27
C HIS A 845 0.84 29.93 40.80
N ARG A 846 0.30 30.86 40.02
CA ARG A 846 0.55 31.01 38.58
C ARG A 846 0.22 29.73 37.79
N THR A 847 -0.86 29.05 38.15
CA THR A 847 -1.35 27.85 37.45
C THR A 847 -2.71 28.16 36.86
N THR A 848 -2.87 27.96 35.55
CA THR A 848 -4.11 28.22 34.81
C THR A 848 -4.59 26.94 34.16
N LEU A 849 -5.88 26.65 34.26
CA LEU A 849 -6.56 25.56 33.56
C LEU A 849 -7.52 26.19 32.55
N GLY A 850 -7.45 25.76 31.32
CA GLY A 850 -8.41 26.05 30.26
C GLY A 850 -9.02 24.76 29.74
N ILE A 851 -10.33 24.72 29.61
CA ILE A 851 -11.07 23.61 29.00
C ILE A 851 -12.06 24.21 28.01
N SER A 852 -12.16 23.60 26.83
CA SER A 852 -13.14 23.99 25.81
C SER A 852 -13.63 22.77 25.04
N GLY A 853 -14.90 22.73 24.71
CA GLY A 853 -15.49 21.69 23.87
C GLY A 853 -16.48 22.30 22.88
N THR A 854 -16.44 21.83 21.66
CA THR A 854 -17.26 22.27 20.53
C THR A 854 -18.05 21.11 19.95
N VAL A 855 -19.34 21.34 19.71
CA VAL A 855 -20.20 20.45 18.89
C VAL A 855 -20.71 21.26 17.71
N ALA A 856 -20.59 20.72 16.52
CA ALA A 856 -20.94 21.45 15.31
C ALA A 856 -21.73 20.57 14.33
N ARG A 857 -22.56 21.22 13.50
CA ARG A 857 -23.29 20.58 12.42
C ARG A 857 -23.01 21.28 11.10
N THR A 858 -22.53 20.51 10.13
CA THR A 858 -22.19 20.98 8.79
C THR A 858 -23.26 20.61 7.80
N ARG A 859 -23.62 21.53 6.93
CA ARG A 859 -24.54 21.35 5.81
C ARG A 859 -23.90 21.89 4.54
N GLN A 860 -24.22 21.27 3.41
CA GLN A 860 -23.79 21.76 2.11
C GLN A 860 -24.74 22.83 1.60
N ILE A 861 -24.19 23.82 0.94
CA ILE A 861 -24.95 24.85 0.22
C ILE A 861 -25.11 24.37 -1.22
N GLY A 862 -26.36 24.17 -1.68
CA GLY A 862 -26.66 23.67 -3.01
C GLY A 862 -26.30 22.17 -3.18
N GLY A 863 -26.49 21.66 -4.41
CA GLY A 863 -26.16 20.26 -4.74
C GLY A 863 -24.70 20.10 -5.15
N GLY A 864 -23.95 19.25 -4.45
CA GLY A 864 -22.67 18.73 -4.95
C GLY A 864 -22.93 17.63 -5.99
N GLN A 865 -22.13 17.58 -7.05
CA GLN A 865 -22.37 16.57 -8.10
C GLN A 865 -21.71 15.22 -7.78
N ALA A 866 -20.47 15.22 -7.31
CA ALA A 866 -19.76 13.99 -7.01
C ALA A 866 -19.75 13.66 -5.51
N ILE A 867 -19.61 14.68 -4.64
CA ILE A 867 -19.68 14.51 -3.16
C ILE A 867 -20.78 15.42 -2.64
N ARG A 868 -21.68 14.88 -1.83
CA ARG A 868 -22.78 15.63 -1.20
C ARG A 868 -22.96 15.20 0.25
N ILE A 869 -23.39 16.14 1.07
CA ILE A 869 -23.80 15.88 2.46
C ILE A 869 -25.31 15.61 2.42
N GLU A 870 -25.72 14.40 2.78
CA GLU A 870 -27.14 14.01 2.71
C GLU A 870 -27.93 14.39 3.95
N ASP A 871 -27.44 14.08 5.15
CA ASP A 871 -28.18 14.32 6.41
C ASP A 871 -27.50 15.31 7.36
N GLY A 872 -26.50 16.05 6.87
CA GLY A 872 -25.65 16.91 7.67
C GLY A 872 -24.62 16.10 8.45
N LEU A 873 -23.45 16.70 8.67
CA LEU A 873 -22.36 16.07 9.39
C LEU A 873 -22.30 16.64 10.81
N THR A 874 -22.24 15.80 11.82
CA THR A 874 -22.01 16.22 13.20
C THR A 874 -20.55 16.03 13.54
N SER A 875 -19.89 17.09 13.98
CA SER A 875 -18.48 17.08 14.37
C SER A 875 -18.29 17.56 15.80
N THR A 876 -17.23 17.07 16.43
CA THR A 876 -16.84 17.51 17.77
C THR A 876 -15.37 17.84 17.82
N ALA A 877 -15.01 18.66 18.78
CA ALA A 877 -13.62 18.94 19.17
C ALA A 877 -13.56 19.25 20.66
N PHE A 878 -12.41 19.04 21.25
CA PHE A 878 -12.22 19.43 22.64
C PHE A 878 -10.74 19.68 22.94
N GLU A 879 -10.48 20.57 23.93
CA GLU A 879 -9.14 20.84 24.43
C GLU A 879 -9.16 21.12 25.92
N MET A 880 -8.19 20.54 26.61
CA MET A 880 -7.88 20.85 28.02
C MET A 880 -6.39 21.18 28.12
N ALA A 881 -6.07 22.34 28.68
CA ALA A 881 -4.69 22.76 28.87
C ALA A 881 -4.45 23.23 30.32
N LEU A 882 -3.47 22.62 30.96
CA LEU A 882 -2.96 23.01 32.27
C LEU A 882 -1.61 23.67 32.07
N THR A 883 -1.52 24.97 32.40
CA THR A 883 -0.30 25.75 32.26
C THR A 883 0.22 26.18 33.62
N LYS A 884 1.49 25.94 33.91
CA LYS A 884 2.18 26.32 35.12
C LYS A 884 3.37 27.22 34.81
N VAL A 885 3.33 28.46 35.25
CA VAL A 885 4.46 29.40 35.19
C VAL A 885 5.29 29.28 36.47
N GLY A 886 6.61 29.13 36.37
CA GLY A 886 7.48 28.86 37.51
C GLY A 886 7.41 27.39 37.95
N PHE A 887 7.55 26.44 37.02
CA PHE A 887 7.42 25.02 37.32
C PHE A 887 8.66 24.44 37.98
N ILE A 888 9.85 24.65 37.42
CA ILE A 888 11.15 24.30 38.00
C ILE A 888 11.89 25.53 38.50
N GLY A 889 11.77 26.66 37.81
CA GLY A 889 12.41 27.92 38.11
C GLY A 889 11.47 29.10 37.97
N LYS A 890 11.91 30.31 38.39
CA LYS A 890 11.05 31.53 38.41
C LYS A 890 10.58 31.98 37.01
N ASN A 891 11.29 31.56 35.93
CA ASN A 891 11.11 32.07 34.56
C ASN A 891 10.88 30.96 33.58
N ASP A 892 10.30 29.86 33.98
CA ASP A 892 9.93 28.77 33.09
C ASP A 892 8.42 28.57 33.04
N VAL A 893 7.97 27.83 32.01
CA VAL A 893 6.56 27.45 31.81
C VAL A 893 6.50 25.99 31.42
N ALA A 894 5.66 25.23 32.11
CA ALA A 894 5.26 23.89 31.67
C ALA A 894 3.78 23.93 31.31
N ARG A 895 3.42 23.29 30.20
CA ARG A 895 2.05 23.13 29.75
C ARG A 895 1.78 21.68 29.37
N LEU A 896 0.71 21.14 29.96
CA LEU A 896 0.16 19.83 29.59
C LEU A 896 -1.16 20.07 28.86
N THR A 897 -1.27 19.52 27.66
CA THR A 897 -2.47 19.63 26.84
C THR A 897 -3.01 18.24 26.51
N PHE A 898 -4.33 18.11 26.59
CA PHE A 898 -5.04 16.94 26.07
C PHE A 898 -6.13 17.44 25.13
N SER A 899 -6.16 16.96 23.90
CA SER A 899 -7.03 17.49 22.85
C SER A 899 -7.62 16.40 21.96
N GLN A 900 -8.80 16.65 21.46
CA GLN A 900 -9.39 16.03 20.29
C GLN A 900 -9.51 17.10 19.22
N PRO A 901 -8.76 17.05 18.13
CA PRO A 901 -8.95 17.92 16.98
C PRO A 901 -10.36 17.79 16.39
N LEU A 902 -10.73 18.75 15.55
CA LEU A 902 -12.04 18.71 14.88
C LEU A 902 -12.18 17.44 14.04
N PHE A 903 -13.22 16.67 14.33
CA PHE A 903 -13.50 15.43 13.60
C PHE A 903 -15.00 15.18 13.46
N VAL A 904 -15.43 14.62 12.32
CA VAL A 904 -16.82 14.25 12.06
C VAL A 904 -17.14 12.95 12.78
N ASN A 905 -18.09 12.99 13.72
CA ASN A 905 -18.48 11.83 14.51
C ASN A 905 -19.59 11.01 13.88
N SER A 906 -20.46 11.67 13.11
CA SER A 906 -21.58 11.02 12.44
C SER A 906 -22.10 11.87 11.28
N GLY A 907 -22.73 11.20 10.35
CA GLY A 907 -23.36 11.78 9.18
C GLY A 907 -23.23 10.88 7.97
N VAL A 908 -23.86 11.28 6.88
CA VAL A 908 -23.86 10.52 5.63
C VAL A 908 -23.34 11.39 4.51
N LEU A 909 -22.29 10.92 3.85
CA LEU A 909 -21.82 11.45 2.58
C LEU A 909 -22.38 10.61 1.43
N GLY A 910 -23.03 11.26 0.49
CA GLY A 910 -23.40 10.67 -0.79
C GLY A 910 -22.29 10.90 -1.80
N THR A 911 -21.93 9.88 -2.55
CA THR A 911 -21.01 10.02 -3.68
C THR A 911 -21.69 9.55 -4.96
N SER A 912 -21.57 10.34 -6.03
CA SER A 912 -21.99 9.94 -7.37
C SER A 912 -20.76 9.67 -8.22
N THR A 913 -20.55 8.40 -8.56
CA THR A 913 -19.37 7.96 -9.30
C THR A 913 -19.80 7.18 -10.54
N VAL A 914 -19.02 7.26 -11.60
CA VAL A 914 -19.18 6.37 -12.75
C VAL A 914 -18.32 5.13 -12.51
N GLN A 915 -18.92 3.97 -12.62
CA GLN A 915 -18.26 2.69 -12.43
C GLN A 915 -18.87 1.61 -13.33
N VAL A 916 -18.26 0.45 -13.40
CA VAL A 916 -18.83 -0.69 -14.10
C VAL A 916 -20.04 -1.18 -13.31
N ILE A 917 -21.23 -1.12 -13.94
CA ILE A 917 -22.51 -1.54 -13.34
C ILE A 917 -22.89 -2.97 -13.70
N ASP A 918 -22.32 -3.50 -14.77
CA ASP A 918 -22.50 -4.88 -15.19
C ASP A 918 -21.13 -5.52 -15.44
N ARG A 919 -20.72 -6.37 -14.53
CA ARG A 919 -19.43 -7.02 -14.59
C ARG A 919 -19.35 -8.15 -15.64
N SER A 920 -20.46 -8.57 -16.22
CA SER A 920 -20.47 -9.56 -17.30
C SER A 920 -20.14 -8.94 -18.66
N THR A 921 -20.52 -7.67 -18.84
CA THR A 921 -20.34 -6.93 -20.11
C THR A 921 -19.32 -5.81 -20.05
N GLY A 922 -18.93 -5.35 -18.85
CA GLY A 922 -18.12 -4.16 -18.65
C GLY A 922 -18.88 -2.85 -18.85
N ALA A 923 -20.22 -2.88 -18.89
CA ALA A 923 -21.04 -1.69 -19.07
C ALA A 923 -20.87 -0.72 -17.90
N ILE A 924 -20.66 0.57 -18.24
CA ILE A 924 -20.46 1.64 -17.26
C ILE A 924 -21.75 2.42 -17.00
N GLY A 925 -21.92 2.91 -15.80
CA GLY A 925 -23.06 3.74 -15.41
C GLY A 925 -22.79 4.55 -14.16
N VAL A 926 -23.72 5.43 -13.81
CA VAL A 926 -23.64 6.25 -12.59
C VAL A 926 -24.18 5.46 -11.42
N VAL A 927 -23.38 5.37 -10.36
CA VAL A 927 -23.75 4.76 -9.08
C VAL A 927 -23.72 5.83 -8.00
N ASN A 928 -24.79 5.87 -7.21
CA ASN A 928 -24.91 6.73 -6.05
C ASN A 928 -24.70 5.90 -4.79
N ASN A 929 -23.61 6.14 -4.10
CA ASN A 929 -23.29 5.46 -2.84
C ASN A 929 -23.60 6.38 -1.66
N ARG A 930 -24.09 5.80 -0.58
CA ARG A 930 -24.27 6.44 0.73
C ARG A 930 -23.25 5.86 1.68
N ILE A 931 -22.48 6.70 2.31
CA ILE A 931 -21.37 6.28 3.16
C ILE A 931 -21.50 6.98 4.50
N GLU A 932 -21.65 6.18 5.55
CA GLU A 932 -21.63 6.68 6.92
C GLU A 932 -20.21 7.05 7.30
N VAL A 933 -20.01 8.27 7.81
CA VAL A 933 -18.72 8.78 8.26
C VAL A 933 -18.70 8.90 9.78
N GLY A 934 -17.53 8.70 10.41
CA GLY A 934 -17.39 8.98 11.84
C GLY A 934 -16.94 7.79 12.71
N GLN A 935 -16.14 6.86 12.18
CA GLN A 935 -15.73 5.66 12.93
C GLN A 935 -14.48 5.83 13.81
N SER A 936 -13.69 6.90 13.66
CA SER A 936 -12.46 7.10 14.44
C SER A 936 -12.35 8.53 14.96
N ARG A 937 -11.84 8.68 16.20
CA ARG A 937 -11.65 9.99 16.84
C ARG A 937 -10.18 10.13 17.23
N PRO A 938 -9.40 10.98 16.57
CA PRO A 938 -8.01 11.21 16.98
C PRO A 938 -7.95 11.88 18.35
N LEU A 939 -7.05 11.39 19.22
CA LEU A 939 -6.78 11.96 20.53
C LEU A 939 -5.30 12.29 20.63
N ALA A 940 -4.97 13.43 21.22
CA ALA A 940 -3.59 13.86 21.39
C ALA A 940 -3.30 14.32 22.80
N GLY A 941 -2.14 13.90 23.32
CA GLY A 941 -1.54 14.41 24.55
C GLY A 941 -0.23 15.11 24.27
N GLU A 942 0.00 16.30 24.80
CA GLU A 942 1.23 17.06 24.60
C GLU A 942 1.75 17.65 25.88
N LEU A 943 3.07 17.53 26.08
CA LEU A 943 3.82 18.22 27.12
C LEU A 943 4.76 19.23 26.49
N LEU A 944 4.65 20.49 26.89
CA LEU A 944 5.53 21.58 26.48
C LEU A 944 6.26 22.13 27.68
N TYR A 945 7.58 22.36 27.54
CA TYR A 945 8.37 23.07 28.53
C TYR A 945 9.21 24.16 27.88
N GLY A 946 9.18 25.37 28.43
CA GLY A 946 9.99 26.49 27.97
C GLY A 946 10.68 27.20 29.10
N ARG A 947 11.94 27.58 28.95
CA ARG A 947 12.73 28.29 29.94
C ARG A 947 13.65 29.34 29.31
N GLN A 948 13.72 30.52 29.96
CA GLN A 948 14.77 31.48 29.63
C GLN A 948 16.12 31.05 30.24
N ILE A 949 17.15 31.09 29.45
CA ILE A 949 18.54 30.77 29.80
C ILE A 949 19.44 31.99 29.49
N PHE A 950 20.61 32.07 30.10
CA PHE A 950 21.62 33.10 29.83
C PHE A 950 21.07 34.55 29.84
N GLN A 951 20.93 35.12 31.01
CA GLN A 951 20.58 36.56 31.24
C GLN A 951 19.34 37.09 30.49
N ARG A 952 18.38 36.22 30.15
CA ARG A 952 17.11 36.51 29.47
C ARG A 952 17.21 36.83 27.96
N THR A 953 18.35 36.63 27.32
CA THR A 953 18.47 36.80 25.84
C THR A 953 18.33 35.50 25.06
N SER A 954 18.39 34.36 25.77
CA SER A 954 18.34 33.03 25.17
C SER A 954 17.22 32.19 25.75
N ASP A 955 16.70 31.27 25.00
CA ASP A 955 15.61 30.36 25.40
C ASP A 955 15.85 28.91 25.06
N LEU A 956 15.32 28.02 25.90
CA LEU A 956 15.21 26.58 25.64
C LEU A 956 13.73 26.22 25.62
N SER A 957 13.31 25.51 24.61
CA SER A 957 11.96 24.94 24.52
C SER A 957 12.04 23.46 24.18
N LEU A 958 11.23 22.66 24.86
CA LEU A 958 11.08 21.20 24.63
C LEU A 958 9.62 20.88 24.48
N PHE A 959 9.29 19.92 23.62
CA PHE A 959 7.94 19.36 23.56
C PHE A 959 7.97 17.87 23.28
N GLY A 960 6.94 17.18 23.73
CA GLY A 960 6.62 15.80 23.36
C GLY A 960 5.12 15.68 23.13
N ARG A 961 4.71 15.08 22.02
CA ARG A 961 3.32 14.86 21.61
C ARG A 961 3.11 13.41 21.25
N VAL A 962 2.06 12.82 21.78
CA VAL A 962 1.54 11.50 21.39
C VAL A 962 0.17 11.70 20.78
N GLU A 963 -0.06 11.14 19.62
CA GLU A 963 -1.35 11.13 18.94
C GLU A 963 -1.79 9.68 18.70
N VAL A 964 -3.03 9.39 19.06
CA VAL A 964 -3.65 8.06 18.88
C VAL A 964 -4.86 8.23 17.99
N ASN A 965 -4.84 7.53 16.87
CA ASN A 965 -5.97 7.43 15.95
C ASN A 965 -6.62 6.06 16.11
N PRO A 966 -7.73 5.92 16.86
CA PRO A 966 -8.46 4.67 16.99
C PRO A 966 -9.27 4.42 15.71
N GLY A 967 -8.71 3.64 14.79
CA GLY A 967 -9.35 3.15 13.58
C GLY A 967 -9.39 1.62 13.58
N ALA A 968 -9.67 0.99 12.44
CA ALA A 968 -9.59 -0.48 12.27
C ALA A 968 -8.19 -1.01 12.61
N VAL A 969 -7.15 -0.16 12.45
CA VAL A 969 -5.82 -0.35 12.99
C VAL A 969 -5.51 0.87 13.86
N VAL A 970 -5.24 0.65 15.15
CA VAL A 970 -4.84 1.72 16.05
C VAL A 970 -3.44 2.18 15.65
N THR A 971 -3.34 3.42 15.16
CA THR A 971 -2.03 4.03 14.85
C THR A 971 -1.64 4.99 15.97
N GLN A 972 -0.40 4.91 16.40
CA GLN A 972 0.19 5.81 17.37
C GLN A 972 1.34 6.57 16.72
N THR A 973 1.29 7.89 16.84
CA THR A 973 2.37 8.76 16.36
C THR A 973 2.99 9.47 17.56
N PHE A 974 4.31 9.37 17.67
CA PHE A 974 5.08 10.10 18.67
C PHE A 974 5.94 11.17 18.01
N MET A 975 5.88 12.39 18.51
CA MET A 975 6.73 13.49 18.09
C MET A 975 7.41 14.11 19.30
N ALA A 976 8.71 14.34 19.23
CA ALA A 976 9.44 15.08 20.24
C ALA A 976 10.41 16.06 19.58
N GLY A 977 10.63 17.18 20.21
CA GLY A 977 11.54 18.17 19.70
C GLY A 977 12.03 19.15 20.73
N GLY A 978 13.15 19.82 20.44
CA GLY A 978 13.72 20.85 21.26
C GLY A 978 14.34 21.96 20.43
N ARG A 979 14.36 23.16 20.98
CA ARG A 979 15.01 24.32 20.39
C ARG A 979 15.79 25.08 21.45
N ILE A 980 17.01 25.49 21.09
CA ILE A 980 17.78 26.48 21.83
C ILE A 980 17.94 27.68 20.90
N ARG A 981 17.53 28.86 21.38
CA ARG A 981 17.81 30.14 20.73
C ARG A 981 18.79 30.90 21.57
N ILE A 982 19.86 31.39 20.97
CA ILE A 982 20.89 32.22 21.62
C ILE A 982 20.81 33.61 20.98
N GLY A 983 20.46 34.62 21.77
CA GLY A 983 20.54 36.01 21.36
C GLY A 983 21.89 36.56 21.82
N PHE A 984 22.63 37.17 20.88
CA PHE A 984 23.93 37.84 21.13
C PHE A 984 23.72 39.31 21.42
#